data_03cafbc40e4681f81b6a4defa84bd990
#
_entry.id   03cafbc40e4681f81b6a4defa84bd990
#
_cell.length_a   1.000
_cell.length_b   1.000
_cell.length_c   1.000
_cell.angle_alpha   90.00
_cell.angle_beta   90.00
_cell.angle_gamma   90.00
#
_symmetry.space_group_name_H-M   'P 1'
#
loop_
_entity.id
_entity.type
_entity.pdbx_description
1 polymer ?
#
loop_
_entity_poly.entity_id
_entity_poly.type
_entity_poly.pdbx_seq_one_letter_code
_entity_poly.pdbx_strand_id
1 'polypeptide(L)'
;MFSRWGEFAYQHRRVIPLVVVAVIILLYLTFGMRLSDRMSQEGWDDPNSDSTTAAAIEARTFGRDNNGDVILLFTAETGTIDESPEFGHIQEYLTNLLANHPDQIDHITSYFDKRVDRLISQDKRTAFAAIALKGDGDQTLKDFRAIKVQLAGASRMFPGVSTQVAGATAVADALDEGMSQDISRAEFYALPAVALLLLVVFGSLVAACMPLIVGGLSIVGSLGMLSILAGFTQVNVFAHSVVTLLGLGLAIDYGLFMVSRFREELNRGGGQDVRTAVRRATGTAGKTVVFSAAMVAVALSGLLVFPQAFLKSVAYGAISAVGLAAVLSVTMLPALFSLLGHNIDKFMVRRPRWVGVTGVVARALGRGRQGGQAGQRSARGRGRSRSYSHSRAAAATPATASKGSKKLSETWWYRLPNWSMQHAVWVTCAIVGGLMLLALPIGDVEFGGINETYLPPTNQVRTAQSTFDREFPEFRTEPIKLVVTNADNDQLIQVYQQAAQVEGLTGRFTPTSATKDGITVLSAGIVDRAHNQSVVDQLRAIEPPPGVKVYVGGTPALEIESIEALFDKLPLMSFYIVLATLVLMALVFGSLVLPAKAVIMTLLGMGATIGLLTWMFVDGVGANLFGFTPGPLMSPVLVLIMAIIYGLSTDYEVFLVSRMVEARERRAATDVAIKFGTAHTGGIISAAAIIMIVVCGAFGFSDIVMMKYIAFGMIFALLFDATIIRMMLVPAVMHLLQDDNWWAPPWVKSAAGALGHRVSRNQGQGQGQGRGRGRGQSGRPKRAPRPQPQPPRAAQPRQPARPVRRPRTNIPEPDSRASVRMEQDRASSSKQPSNQHPRREETIELATGNLPPQRFNKPRTTSPSTHRHFSPTTGRNTKQVPFTELLKRLESED
;
A
#
# COMPACT_ATOMS: atom_id res chain seq x y z
N MET A 1 -21.26 -25.76 0.71
CA MET A 1 -20.68 -25.51 -0.62
C MET A 1 -19.23 -26.00 -0.69
N PHE A 2 -18.29 -25.45 0.07
CA PHE A 2 -16.85 -25.76 0.00
C PHE A 2 -16.49 -27.25 0.26
N SER A 3 -17.14 -27.93 1.19
CA SER A 3 -16.92 -29.39 1.41
C SER A 3 -17.35 -30.23 0.22
N ARG A 4 -18.42 -29.82 -0.51
CA ARG A 4 -18.84 -30.49 -1.76
C ARG A 4 -17.85 -30.24 -2.88
N TRP A 5 -17.29 -29.01 -2.92
CA TRP A 5 -16.25 -28.68 -3.86
C TRP A 5 -14.95 -29.46 -3.64
N GLY A 6 -14.53 -29.64 -2.37
CA GLY A 6 -13.40 -30.52 -2.05
C GLY A 6 -13.62 -31.98 -2.47
N GLU A 7 -14.85 -32.45 -2.39
CA GLU A 7 -15.25 -33.78 -2.89
C GLU A 7 -15.15 -33.84 -4.43
N PHE A 8 -15.64 -32.82 -5.12
CA PHE A 8 -15.54 -32.71 -6.59
C PHE A 8 -14.08 -32.64 -7.04
N ALA A 9 -13.24 -31.87 -6.35
CA ALA A 9 -11.81 -31.79 -6.63
C ALA A 9 -11.10 -33.15 -6.43
N TYR A 10 -11.51 -33.92 -5.44
CA TYR A 10 -11.00 -35.28 -5.24
C TYR A 10 -11.35 -36.20 -6.39
N GLN A 11 -12.60 -36.19 -6.86
CA GLN A 11 -13.07 -37.04 -7.98
C GLN A 11 -12.36 -36.67 -9.29
N HIS A 12 -12.16 -35.37 -9.57
CA HIS A 12 -11.54 -34.86 -10.81
C HIS A 12 -10.07 -34.46 -10.65
N ARG A 13 -9.35 -35.07 -9.71
CA ARG A 13 -7.99 -34.71 -9.32
C ARG A 13 -6.95 -34.70 -10.43
N ARG A 14 -7.14 -35.41 -11.52
CA ARG A 14 -6.21 -35.41 -12.68
C ARG A 14 -6.58 -34.36 -13.73
N VAL A 15 -7.88 -34.10 -13.87
CA VAL A 15 -8.40 -33.18 -14.89
C VAL A 15 -8.26 -31.73 -14.47
N ILE A 16 -8.58 -31.37 -13.21
CA ILE A 16 -8.57 -30.01 -12.72
C ILE A 16 -7.19 -29.33 -12.90
N PRO A 17 -6.07 -29.88 -12.44
CA PRO A 17 -4.77 -29.25 -12.63
C PRO A 17 -4.42 -29.05 -14.10
N LEU A 18 -4.72 -30.02 -14.96
CA LEU A 18 -4.42 -29.96 -16.39
C LEU A 18 -5.24 -28.86 -17.07
N VAL A 19 -6.54 -28.78 -16.80
CA VAL A 19 -7.43 -27.76 -17.36
C VAL A 19 -7.04 -26.38 -16.87
N VAL A 20 -6.78 -26.21 -15.56
CA VAL A 20 -6.39 -24.91 -14.98
C VAL A 20 -5.09 -24.42 -15.59
N VAL A 21 -4.07 -25.28 -15.67
CA VAL A 21 -2.78 -24.92 -16.29
C VAL A 21 -2.95 -24.57 -17.76
N ALA A 22 -3.72 -25.40 -18.51
CA ALA A 22 -3.98 -25.15 -19.93
C ALA A 22 -4.69 -23.80 -20.16
N VAL A 23 -5.70 -23.49 -19.35
CA VAL A 23 -6.45 -22.20 -19.44
C VAL A 23 -5.53 -21.02 -19.14
N ILE A 24 -4.69 -21.11 -18.10
CA ILE A 24 -3.78 -20.01 -17.73
C ILE A 24 -2.70 -19.82 -18.80
N ILE A 25 -2.12 -20.90 -19.29
CA ILE A 25 -1.11 -20.81 -20.36
C ILE A 25 -1.75 -20.23 -21.64
N LEU A 26 -2.94 -20.70 -22.02
CA LEU A 26 -3.65 -20.17 -23.17
C LEU A 26 -3.95 -18.67 -23.01
N LEU A 27 -4.42 -18.26 -21.83
CA LEU A 27 -4.70 -16.86 -21.50
C LEU A 27 -3.44 -16.00 -21.65
N TYR A 28 -2.31 -16.48 -21.14
CA TYR A 28 -1.03 -15.76 -21.23
C TYR A 28 -0.49 -15.69 -22.67
N LEU A 29 -0.53 -16.79 -23.40
CA LEU A 29 -0.04 -16.83 -24.80
C LEU A 29 -0.90 -15.97 -25.74
N THR A 30 -2.22 -15.91 -25.51
CA THR A 30 -3.13 -15.12 -26.37
C THR A 30 -3.09 -13.64 -26.05
N PHE A 31 -2.98 -13.27 -24.78
CA PHE A 31 -3.10 -11.88 -24.32
C PHE A 31 -1.84 -11.41 -23.58
N GLY A 32 -1.30 -12.19 -22.65
CA GLY A 32 -0.26 -11.76 -21.73
C GLY A 32 1.05 -11.35 -22.40
N MET A 33 1.42 -12.01 -23.51
CA MET A 33 2.65 -11.66 -24.27
C MET A 33 2.63 -10.28 -24.91
N ARG A 34 1.43 -9.69 -25.08
CA ARG A 34 1.27 -8.34 -25.66
C ARG A 34 1.01 -7.27 -24.59
N LEU A 35 1.19 -7.60 -23.32
CA LEU A 35 0.92 -6.68 -22.23
C LEU A 35 1.83 -5.45 -22.29
N SER A 36 3.13 -5.64 -22.49
CA SER A 36 4.10 -4.53 -22.57
C SER A 36 3.75 -3.50 -23.64
N ASP A 37 3.21 -3.95 -24.79
CA ASP A 37 2.84 -3.06 -25.90
C ASP A 37 1.57 -2.24 -25.63
N ARG A 38 0.83 -2.58 -24.56
CA ARG A 38 -0.48 -2.02 -24.20
C ARG A 38 -0.48 -1.25 -22.87
N MET A 39 0.64 -1.27 -22.16
CA MET A 39 0.77 -0.52 -20.93
C MET A 39 1.19 0.91 -21.24
N SER A 40 0.68 1.85 -20.43
CA SER A 40 0.96 3.28 -20.52
C SER A 40 1.71 3.75 -19.28
N GLN A 41 2.49 4.80 -19.42
CA GLN A 41 3.06 5.53 -18.29
C GLN A 41 2.17 6.67 -17.79
N GLU A 42 1.11 6.98 -18.50
CA GLU A 42 0.17 8.05 -18.21
C GLU A 42 -0.88 7.63 -17.16
N GLY A 43 -1.81 8.54 -16.90
CA GLY A 43 -2.98 8.30 -16.05
C GLY A 43 -2.78 8.71 -14.60
N TRP A 44 -1.84 9.59 -14.35
CA TRP A 44 -1.57 10.17 -13.03
C TRP A 44 -2.50 11.33 -12.71
N ASP A 45 -3.03 11.99 -13.74
CA ASP A 45 -3.78 13.23 -13.64
C ASP A 45 -5.28 12.98 -13.40
N ASP A 46 -5.97 14.02 -12.92
CA ASP A 46 -7.43 14.04 -12.93
C ASP A 46 -7.92 14.44 -14.33
N PRO A 47 -8.62 13.56 -15.06
CA PRO A 47 -9.14 13.88 -16.39
C PRO A 47 -10.22 14.98 -16.39
N ASN A 48 -10.73 15.40 -15.23
CA ASN A 48 -11.75 16.42 -15.09
C ASN A 48 -11.20 17.78 -14.62
N SER A 49 -9.89 17.90 -14.46
CA SER A 49 -9.24 19.10 -13.94
C SER A 49 -9.15 20.22 -15.00
N ASP A 50 -8.99 21.48 -14.53
CA ASP A 50 -8.79 22.63 -15.39
C ASP A 50 -7.48 22.54 -16.17
N SER A 51 -6.43 22.03 -15.55
CA SER A 51 -5.12 21.83 -16.18
C SER A 51 -5.17 20.77 -17.30
N THR A 52 -5.93 19.68 -17.10
CA THR A 52 -6.18 18.70 -18.18
C THR A 52 -6.99 19.31 -19.32
N THR A 53 -7.96 20.17 -18.99
CA THR A 53 -8.74 20.92 -19.97
C THR A 53 -7.84 21.89 -20.75
N ALA A 54 -6.94 22.61 -20.05
CA ALA A 54 -5.96 23.49 -20.68
C ALA A 54 -5.07 22.74 -21.67
N ALA A 55 -4.50 21.61 -21.24
CA ALA A 55 -3.68 20.76 -22.10
C ALA A 55 -4.43 20.23 -23.32
N ALA A 56 -5.71 19.84 -23.15
CA ALA A 56 -6.56 19.40 -24.27
C ALA A 56 -6.87 20.53 -25.26
N ILE A 57 -7.09 21.77 -24.80
CA ILE A 57 -7.30 22.94 -25.67
C ILE A 57 -6.02 23.25 -26.45
N GLU A 58 -4.87 23.29 -25.74
CA GLU A 58 -3.55 23.51 -26.34
C GLU A 58 -3.27 22.48 -27.43
N ALA A 59 -3.40 21.19 -27.11
CA ALA A 59 -3.13 20.09 -28.03
C ALA A 59 -4.02 20.11 -29.29
N ARG A 60 -5.31 20.48 -29.15
CA ARG A 60 -6.23 20.57 -30.29
C ARG A 60 -5.92 21.76 -31.20
N THR A 61 -5.39 22.86 -30.65
CA THR A 61 -5.19 24.11 -31.36
C THR A 61 -3.83 24.21 -31.98
N PHE A 62 -2.81 23.88 -31.23
CA PHE A 62 -1.39 24.06 -31.59
C PHE A 62 -0.68 22.75 -31.89
N GLY A 63 -1.27 21.61 -31.56
CA GLY A 63 -0.59 20.34 -31.46
C GLY A 63 -0.02 20.14 -30.05
N ARG A 64 0.55 18.97 -29.81
CA ARG A 64 1.21 18.69 -28.55
C ARG A 64 2.46 19.55 -28.37
N ASP A 65 2.67 20.09 -27.19
CA ASP A 65 3.96 20.71 -26.86
C ASP A 65 5.04 19.61 -26.74
N ASN A 66 5.94 19.58 -27.69
CA ASN A 66 6.96 18.56 -27.82
C ASN A 66 8.41 19.11 -27.64
N ASN A 67 8.54 20.40 -27.30
CA ASN A 67 9.84 21.05 -27.18
C ASN A 67 10.69 20.51 -26.02
N GLY A 68 10.08 19.98 -24.98
CA GLY A 68 10.72 19.39 -23.81
C GLY A 68 10.92 17.86 -23.87
N ASP A 69 10.55 17.21 -24.97
CA ASP A 69 10.59 15.75 -25.07
C ASP A 69 11.99 15.17 -24.83
N VAL A 70 12.95 15.63 -25.62
CA VAL A 70 14.35 15.19 -25.52
C VAL A 70 15.26 16.40 -25.61
N ILE A 71 16.12 16.57 -24.66
CA ILE A 71 17.12 17.63 -24.59
C ILE A 71 18.51 16.97 -24.71
N LEU A 72 19.25 17.39 -25.70
CA LEU A 72 20.65 16.97 -25.88
C LEU A 72 21.56 18.13 -25.49
N LEU A 73 22.28 17.96 -24.38
CA LEU A 73 23.25 18.94 -23.86
C LEU A 73 24.63 18.67 -24.47
N PHE A 74 25.30 19.72 -24.90
CA PHE A 74 26.67 19.72 -25.37
C PHE A 74 27.49 20.67 -24.49
N THR A 75 28.45 20.14 -23.75
CA THR A 75 29.30 20.90 -22.82
C THR A 75 30.75 20.81 -23.27
N ALA A 76 31.37 21.92 -23.58
CA ALA A 76 32.80 22.00 -23.93
C ALA A 76 33.66 21.70 -22.68
N GLU A 77 34.57 20.75 -22.76
CA GLU A 77 35.47 20.40 -21.67
C GLU A 77 36.48 21.54 -21.39
N THR A 78 36.85 22.28 -22.43
CA THR A 78 37.77 23.41 -22.37
C THR A 78 37.26 24.55 -23.26
N GLY A 79 37.35 25.82 -22.78
CA GLY A 79 36.92 26.99 -23.56
C GLY A 79 35.38 27.12 -23.66
N THR A 80 34.92 27.71 -24.73
CA THR A 80 33.51 27.93 -25.06
C THR A 80 33.06 26.96 -26.15
N ILE A 81 31.78 26.68 -26.23
CA ILE A 81 31.21 25.78 -27.23
C ILE A 81 31.33 26.39 -28.66
N ASP A 82 31.30 27.71 -28.79
CA ASP A 82 31.46 28.43 -30.04
C ASP A 82 32.85 28.28 -30.64
N GLU A 83 33.88 28.15 -29.80
CA GLU A 83 35.27 28.00 -30.19
C GLU A 83 35.68 26.50 -30.39
N SER A 84 34.77 25.61 -30.08
CA SER A 84 35.02 24.17 -30.23
C SER A 84 35.19 23.82 -31.73
N PRO A 85 36.21 23.01 -32.08
CA PRO A 85 36.36 22.51 -33.44
C PRO A 85 35.20 21.58 -33.85
N GLU A 86 34.44 21.06 -32.86
CA GLU A 86 33.31 20.14 -33.08
C GLU A 86 31.99 20.86 -33.40
N PHE A 87 31.97 22.21 -33.35
CA PHE A 87 30.71 22.98 -33.58
C PHE A 87 30.02 22.60 -34.90
N GLY A 88 30.77 22.56 -36.00
CA GLY A 88 30.26 22.19 -37.32
C GLY A 88 29.82 20.72 -37.41
N HIS A 89 30.57 19.85 -36.76
CA HIS A 89 30.26 18.40 -36.71
C HIS A 89 28.98 18.14 -35.90
N ILE A 90 28.75 18.89 -34.83
CA ILE A 90 27.50 18.80 -34.02
C ILE A 90 26.32 19.26 -34.89
N GLN A 91 26.45 20.37 -35.61
CA GLN A 91 25.37 20.86 -36.48
C GLN A 91 25.05 19.83 -37.59
N GLU A 92 26.08 19.25 -38.22
CA GLU A 92 25.90 18.19 -39.22
C GLU A 92 25.24 16.95 -38.64
N TYR A 93 25.64 16.55 -37.42
CA TYR A 93 25.06 15.41 -36.71
C TYR A 93 23.57 15.62 -36.46
N LEU A 94 23.14 16.80 -35.93
CA LEU A 94 21.72 17.11 -35.66
C LEU A 94 20.90 17.15 -36.98
N THR A 95 21.49 17.67 -38.06
CA THR A 95 20.82 17.66 -39.36
C THR A 95 20.66 16.24 -39.93
N ASN A 96 21.68 15.42 -39.81
CA ASN A 96 21.64 14.01 -40.20
C ASN A 96 20.70 13.18 -39.33
N LEU A 97 20.63 13.47 -38.03
CA LEU A 97 19.69 12.83 -37.12
C LEU A 97 18.23 13.04 -37.53
N LEU A 98 17.88 14.28 -37.87
CA LEU A 98 16.53 14.63 -38.36
C LEU A 98 16.25 13.97 -39.73
N ALA A 99 17.22 14.00 -40.64
CA ALA A 99 17.08 13.39 -41.97
C ALA A 99 16.94 11.85 -41.94
N ASN A 100 17.59 11.19 -40.99
CA ASN A 100 17.57 9.73 -40.87
C ASN A 100 16.35 9.21 -40.09
N HIS A 101 15.69 10.06 -39.28
CA HIS A 101 14.53 9.71 -38.47
C HIS A 101 13.30 10.62 -38.71
N PRO A 102 12.86 10.80 -39.97
CA PRO A 102 11.77 11.70 -40.28
C PRO A 102 10.40 11.22 -39.75
N ASP A 103 10.27 9.94 -39.42
CA ASP A 103 9.04 9.37 -38.84
C ASP A 103 8.91 9.57 -37.33
N GLN A 104 10.04 9.72 -36.61
CA GLN A 104 10.11 9.86 -35.16
C GLN A 104 10.25 11.31 -34.72
N ILE A 105 11.08 12.10 -35.43
CA ILE A 105 11.42 13.48 -35.10
C ILE A 105 10.57 14.43 -35.93
N ASP A 106 9.94 15.39 -35.25
CA ASP A 106 9.17 16.46 -35.91
C ASP A 106 10.11 17.60 -36.31
N HIS A 107 10.84 18.15 -35.37
CA HIS A 107 11.84 19.18 -35.60
C HIS A 107 12.92 19.15 -34.52
N ILE A 108 14.04 19.83 -34.82
CA ILE A 108 15.12 20.05 -33.86
C ILE A 108 15.35 21.54 -33.76
N THR A 109 15.33 22.08 -32.56
CA THR A 109 15.68 23.45 -32.26
C THR A 109 17.00 23.46 -31.50
N SER A 110 18.06 24.05 -32.10
CA SER A 110 19.38 23.97 -31.50
C SER A 110 20.10 25.33 -31.55
N TYR A 111 21.04 25.51 -30.62
CA TYR A 111 21.97 26.61 -30.64
C TYR A 111 22.86 26.60 -31.89
N PHE A 112 23.20 25.41 -32.38
CA PHE A 112 24.11 25.21 -33.50
C PHE A 112 23.51 25.63 -34.86
N ASP A 113 22.19 25.73 -34.96
CA ASP A 113 21.49 26.17 -36.16
C ASP A 113 21.17 27.68 -36.14
N LYS A 114 20.65 28.21 -35.07
CA LYS A 114 20.09 29.56 -34.98
C LYS A 114 20.93 30.55 -34.16
N ARG A 115 21.94 30.12 -33.40
CA ARG A 115 22.76 30.92 -32.49
C ARG A 115 21.94 31.87 -31.61
N VAL A 116 20.85 31.34 -31.01
CA VAL A 116 19.99 32.11 -30.11
C VAL A 116 20.63 32.10 -28.73
N ASP A 117 20.91 33.27 -28.16
CA ASP A 117 21.59 33.41 -26.86
C ASP A 117 20.90 32.65 -25.71
N ARG A 118 19.59 32.38 -25.79
CA ARG A 118 18.85 31.60 -24.79
C ARG A 118 19.14 30.10 -24.81
N LEU A 119 19.71 29.56 -25.92
CA LEU A 119 20.03 28.14 -26.08
C LEU A 119 21.48 27.81 -25.68
N ILE A 120 22.21 28.78 -25.14
CA ILE A 120 23.55 28.61 -24.60
C ILE A 120 23.61 29.13 -23.18
N SER A 121 24.38 28.46 -22.31
CA SER A 121 24.58 28.87 -20.91
C SER A 121 25.29 30.23 -20.79
N GLN A 122 25.14 30.88 -19.63
CA GLN A 122 25.74 32.18 -19.37
C GLN A 122 27.25 32.16 -19.50
N ASP A 123 27.89 31.05 -19.15
CA ASP A 123 29.34 30.84 -19.30
C ASP A 123 29.78 30.43 -20.70
N LYS A 124 28.83 30.27 -21.63
CA LYS A 124 29.00 29.82 -23.02
C LYS A 124 29.68 28.46 -23.17
N ARG A 125 29.70 27.63 -22.11
CA ARG A 125 30.29 26.29 -22.15
C ARG A 125 29.31 25.24 -22.55
N THR A 126 28.03 25.40 -22.21
CA THR A 126 26.98 24.43 -22.46
C THR A 126 25.96 25.01 -23.42
N ALA A 127 25.67 24.28 -24.49
CA ALA A 127 24.55 24.56 -25.39
C ALA A 127 23.65 23.36 -25.49
N PHE A 128 22.38 23.56 -25.84
CA PHE A 128 21.46 22.43 -26.01
C PHE A 128 20.76 22.42 -27.36
N ALA A 129 20.32 21.23 -27.72
CA ALA A 129 19.38 20.97 -28.80
C ALA A 129 18.12 20.30 -28.24
N ALA A 130 16.97 20.90 -28.49
CA ALA A 130 15.67 20.34 -28.17
C ALA A 130 15.17 19.54 -29.37
N ILE A 131 14.93 18.25 -29.19
CA ILE A 131 14.46 17.33 -30.20
C ILE A 131 12.97 17.04 -29.91
N ALA A 132 12.12 17.53 -30.76
CA ALA A 132 10.69 17.34 -30.68
C ALA A 132 10.29 16.03 -31.36
N LEU A 133 9.58 15.16 -30.65
CA LEU A 133 9.12 13.88 -31.19
C LEU A 133 7.71 14.02 -31.81
N LYS A 134 7.42 13.20 -32.83
CA LYS A 134 6.12 13.22 -33.51
C LYS A 134 5.01 12.52 -32.77
N GLY A 135 5.34 11.43 -32.07
CA GLY A 135 4.36 10.66 -31.33
C GLY A 135 3.68 11.44 -30.20
N ASP A 136 2.54 10.96 -29.77
CA ASP A 136 1.86 11.39 -28.55
C ASP A 136 1.75 10.23 -27.56
N GLY A 137 1.66 10.54 -26.27
CA GLY A 137 1.52 9.56 -25.21
C GLY A 137 2.59 8.44 -25.30
N ASP A 138 2.14 7.19 -25.35
CA ASP A 138 3.01 6.02 -25.39
C ASP A 138 3.84 5.90 -26.68
N GLN A 139 3.41 6.57 -27.77
CA GLN A 139 4.18 6.55 -29.03
C GLN A 139 5.46 7.38 -28.91
N THR A 140 5.43 8.49 -28.16
CA THR A 140 6.63 9.30 -27.87
C THR A 140 7.78 8.47 -27.31
N LEU A 141 7.46 7.58 -26.37
CA LEU A 141 8.45 6.71 -25.76
C LEU A 141 9.05 5.70 -26.77
N LYS A 142 8.23 5.20 -27.70
CA LYS A 142 8.70 4.31 -28.77
C LYS A 142 9.59 5.05 -29.77
N ASP A 143 9.21 6.28 -30.12
CA ASP A 143 9.98 7.14 -30.99
C ASP A 143 11.33 7.50 -30.37
N PHE A 144 11.34 7.82 -29.05
CA PHE A 144 12.59 8.03 -28.32
C PHE A 144 13.48 6.78 -28.33
N ARG A 145 12.92 5.60 -28.05
CA ARG A 145 13.68 4.33 -28.05
C ARG A 145 14.29 3.99 -29.40
N ALA A 146 13.65 4.40 -30.49
CA ALA A 146 14.19 4.22 -31.83
C ALA A 146 15.47 5.05 -32.08
N ILE A 147 15.58 6.23 -31.46
CA ILE A 147 16.74 7.13 -31.61
C ILE A 147 17.75 7.05 -30.45
N LYS A 148 17.36 6.48 -29.31
CA LYS A 148 18.15 6.43 -28.05
C LYS A 148 19.59 5.96 -28.26
N VAL A 149 19.79 4.92 -29.07
CA VAL A 149 21.14 4.35 -29.32
C VAL A 149 22.05 5.35 -30.04
N GLN A 150 21.48 6.15 -30.93
CA GLN A 150 22.26 7.16 -31.66
C GLN A 150 22.57 8.35 -30.75
N LEU A 151 21.60 8.81 -29.92
CA LEU A 151 21.82 9.87 -28.95
C LEU A 151 22.91 9.48 -27.93
N ALA A 152 22.87 8.25 -27.42
CA ALA A 152 23.93 7.74 -26.53
C ALA A 152 25.30 7.62 -27.20
N GLY A 153 25.31 7.39 -28.50
CA GLY A 153 26.54 7.34 -29.32
C GLY A 153 27.22 8.70 -29.52
N ALA A 154 26.46 9.80 -29.42
CA ALA A 154 26.93 11.15 -29.61
C ALA A 154 28.10 11.52 -28.68
N SER A 155 28.11 11.02 -27.45
CA SER A 155 29.19 11.25 -26.47
C SER A 155 30.58 10.75 -26.91
N ARG A 156 30.63 9.87 -27.92
CA ARG A 156 31.90 9.33 -28.47
C ARG A 156 32.29 9.97 -29.77
N MET A 157 31.43 10.79 -30.36
CA MET A 157 31.63 11.37 -31.68
C MET A 157 32.37 12.72 -31.60
N PHE A 158 32.28 13.45 -30.50
CA PHE A 158 32.80 14.81 -30.37
C PHE A 158 33.92 14.88 -29.33
N PRO A 159 35.20 14.75 -29.72
CA PRO A 159 36.31 14.86 -28.77
C PRO A 159 36.36 16.23 -28.10
N GLY A 160 36.43 16.27 -26.76
CA GLY A 160 36.43 17.52 -25.97
C GLY A 160 35.08 18.17 -25.78
N VAL A 161 33.99 17.51 -26.22
CA VAL A 161 32.62 17.91 -25.91
C VAL A 161 31.88 16.77 -25.21
N SER A 162 31.47 16.98 -23.98
CA SER A 162 30.61 16.06 -23.24
C SER A 162 29.17 16.20 -23.72
N THR A 163 28.52 15.07 -24.04
CA THR A 163 27.10 15.06 -24.43
C THR A 163 26.27 14.31 -23.41
N GLN A 164 25.13 14.89 -23.05
CA GLN A 164 24.20 14.31 -22.08
C GLN A 164 22.77 14.41 -22.62
N VAL A 165 21.96 13.40 -22.30
CA VAL A 165 20.53 13.32 -22.70
C VAL A 165 19.65 13.61 -21.51
N ALA A 166 18.79 14.61 -21.62
CA ALA A 166 17.76 15.00 -20.66
C ALA A 166 16.41 15.11 -21.37
N GLY A 167 15.42 15.65 -20.71
CA GLY A 167 14.07 15.85 -21.22
C GLY A 167 13.04 14.86 -20.65
N ALA A 168 11.77 15.25 -20.72
CA ALA A 168 10.68 14.51 -20.06
C ALA A 168 10.58 13.04 -20.53
N THR A 169 10.70 12.80 -21.84
CA THR A 169 10.64 11.44 -22.40
C THR A 169 11.86 10.59 -22.03
N ALA A 170 13.04 11.22 -21.93
CA ALA A 170 14.24 10.50 -21.49
C ALA A 170 14.14 10.09 -20.01
N VAL A 171 13.58 10.95 -19.15
CA VAL A 171 13.29 10.63 -17.73
C VAL A 171 12.26 9.50 -17.63
N ALA A 172 11.18 9.57 -18.43
CA ALA A 172 10.15 8.53 -18.47
C ALA A 172 10.72 7.17 -18.92
N ASP A 173 11.58 7.17 -19.95
CA ASP A 173 12.23 5.93 -20.41
C ASP A 173 13.19 5.36 -19.36
N ALA A 174 13.95 6.22 -18.67
CA ALA A 174 14.86 5.78 -17.63
C ALA A 174 14.10 5.20 -16.40
N LEU A 175 12.92 5.75 -16.07
CA LEU A 175 12.05 5.20 -15.03
C LEU A 175 11.48 3.84 -15.44
N ASP A 176 11.01 3.69 -16.69
CA ASP A 176 10.43 2.43 -17.21
C ASP A 176 11.49 1.32 -17.28
N GLU A 177 12.65 1.62 -17.84
CA GLU A 177 13.78 0.69 -17.90
C GLU A 177 14.25 0.26 -16.50
N GLY A 178 14.37 1.23 -15.58
CA GLY A 178 14.72 0.99 -14.19
C GLY A 178 13.70 0.09 -13.50
N MET A 179 12.40 0.36 -13.65
CA MET A 179 11.34 -0.50 -13.09
C MET A 179 11.38 -1.92 -13.65
N SER A 180 11.53 -2.07 -14.96
CA SER A 180 11.60 -3.39 -15.61
C SER A 180 12.79 -4.21 -15.12
N GLN A 181 13.95 -3.56 -14.97
CA GLN A 181 15.15 -4.18 -14.40
C GLN A 181 14.95 -4.56 -12.94
N ASP A 182 14.34 -3.68 -12.14
CA ASP A 182 14.08 -3.92 -10.73
C ASP A 182 13.10 -5.07 -10.50
N ILE A 183 12.05 -5.18 -11.30
CA ILE A 183 11.12 -6.33 -11.27
C ILE A 183 11.88 -7.62 -11.55
N SER A 184 12.68 -7.66 -12.61
CA SER A 184 13.46 -8.84 -12.98
C SER A 184 14.47 -9.24 -11.90
N ARG A 185 15.14 -8.26 -11.29
CA ARG A 185 16.05 -8.48 -10.15
C ARG A 185 15.28 -8.99 -8.92
N ALA A 186 14.15 -8.37 -8.58
CA ALA A 186 13.35 -8.77 -7.45
C ALA A 186 12.84 -10.20 -7.60
N GLU A 187 12.33 -10.58 -8.77
CA GLU A 187 11.90 -11.96 -9.05
C GLU A 187 13.06 -12.95 -8.93
N PHE A 188 14.23 -12.63 -9.48
CA PHE A 188 15.42 -13.50 -9.44
C PHE A 188 15.88 -13.77 -8.00
N TYR A 189 15.84 -12.79 -7.11
CA TYR A 189 16.24 -12.97 -5.70
C TYR A 189 15.10 -13.48 -4.81
N ALA A 190 13.87 -13.00 -5.02
CA ALA A 190 12.74 -13.37 -4.19
C ALA A 190 12.35 -14.85 -4.34
N LEU A 191 12.25 -15.37 -5.56
CA LEU A 191 11.80 -16.74 -5.79
C LEU A 191 12.66 -17.81 -5.09
N PRO A 192 14.01 -17.80 -5.19
CA PRO A 192 14.85 -18.75 -4.46
C PRO A 192 14.77 -18.58 -2.94
N ALA A 193 14.75 -17.33 -2.46
CA ALA A 193 14.66 -17.02 -1.05
C ALA A 193 13.34 -17.52 -0.45
N VAL A 194 12.23 -17.28 -1.13
CA VAL A 194 10.90 -17.77 -0.74
C VAL A 194 10.84 -19.30 -0.80
N ALA A 195 11.38 -19.92 -1.84
CA ALA A 195 11.44 -21.39 -1.94
C ALA A 195 12.20 -21.99 -0.76
N LEU A 196 13.35 -21.40 -0.39
CA LEU A 196 14.11 -21.79 0.78
C LEU A 196 13.32 -21.61 2.09
N LEU A 197 12.66 -20.46 2.26
CA LEU A 197 11.82 -20.21 3.43
C LEU A 197 10.66 -21.19 3.55
N LEU A 198 9.96 -21.46 2.45
CA LEU A 198 8.89 -22.45 2.42
C LEU A 198 9.42 -23.85 2.75
N LEU A 199 10.59 -24.21 2.27
CA LEU A 199 11.24 -25.47 2.60
C LEU A 199 11.56 -25.56 4.11
N VAL A 200 12.02 -24.49 4.71
CA VAL A 200 12.28 -24.38 6.15
C VAL A 200 10.98 -24.48 6.96
N VAL A 201 9.93 -23.77 6.52
CA VAL A 201 8.62 -23.75 7.21
C VAL A 201 7.94 -25.12 7.15
N PHE A 202 7.87 -25.72 5.98
CA PHE A 202 7.20 -27.03 5.81
C PHE A 202 8.10 -28.22 6.15
N GLY A 203 9.42 -28.11 5.96
CA GLY A 203 10.38 -29.19 6.15
C GLY A 203 10.23 -30.33 5.13
N SER A 204 9.52 -30.09 4.02
CA SER A 204 9.32 -31.04 2.91
C SER A 204 9.35 -30.26 1.60
N LEU A 205 10.10 -30.75 0.63
CA LEU A 205 10.22 -30.15 -0.69
C LEU A 205 8.88 -30.16 -1.44
N VAL A 206 8.15 -31.26 -1.38
CA VAL A 206 6.84 -31.38 -2.06
C VAL A 206 5.84 -30.38 -1.48
N ALA A 207 5.77 -30.24 -0.15
CA ALA A 207 4.88 -29.28 0.48
C ALA A 207 5.25 -27.84 0.18
N ALA A 208 6.55 -27.53 0.07
CA ALA A 208 7.06 -26.18 -0.28
C ALA A 208 6.76 -25.79 -1.73
N CYS A 209 6.81 -26.74 -2.66
CA CYS A 209 6.49 -26.47 -4.05
C CYS A 209 5.01 -26.15 -4.31
N MET A 210 4.07 -26.55 -3.43
CA MET A 210 2.65 -26.34 -3.67
C MET A 210 2.24 -24.85 -3.72
N PRO A 211 2.59 -24.01 -2.73
CA PRO A 211 2.35 -22.58 -2.81
C PRO A 211 3.08 -21.89 -3.97
N LEU A 212 4.31 -22.32 -4.30
CA LEU A 212 5.08 -21.76 -5.41
C LEU A 212 4.42 -21.99 -6.77
N ILE A 213 3.88 -23.21 -6.99
CA ILE A 213 3.14 -23.52 -8.22
C ILE A 213 1.91 -22.63 -8.36
N VAL A 214 1.16 -22.45 -7.27
CA VAL A 214 -0.01 -21.55 -7.27
C VAL A 214 0.40 -20.10 -7.48
N GLY A 215 1.50 -19.65 -6.84
CA GLY A 215 2.05 -18.32 -7.00
C GLY A 215 2.45 -18.01 -8.45
N GLY A 216 3.25 -18.90 -9.07
CA GLY A 216 3.66 -18.73 -10.46
C GLY A 216 2.49 -18.72 -11.44
N LEU A 217 1.51 -19.61 -11.26
CA LEU A 217 0.29 -19.60 -12.07
C LEU A 217 -0.58 -18.37 -11.82
N SER A 218 -0.59 -17.83 -10.59
CA SER A 218 -1.32 -16.60 -10.27
C SER A 218 -0.72 -15.41 -11.00
N ILE A 219 0.61 -15.26 -11.00
CA ILE A 219 1.29 -14.20 -11.75
C ILE A 219 0.96 -14.29 -13.23
N VAL A 220 1.25 -15.43 -13.86
CA VAL A 220 1.04 -15.64 -15.30
C VAL A 220 -0.42 -15.38 -15.70
N GLY A 221 -1.37 -15.89 -14.93
CA GLY A 221 -2.79 -15.70 -15.20
C GLY A 221 -3.25 -14.26 -14.97
N SER A 222 -2.71 -13.57 -13.98
CA SER A 222 -3.05 -12.18 -13.69
C SER A 222 -2.51 -11.22 -14.75
N LEU A 223 -1.33 -11.47 -15.29
CA LEU A 223 -0.78 -10.72 -16.43
C LEU A 223 -1.65 -10.90 -17.67
N GLY A 224 -2.15 -12.10 -17.92
CA GLY A 224 -3.11 -12.35 -18.99
C GLY A 224 -4.43 -11.59 -18.80
N MET A 225 -4.96 -11.54 -17.58
CA MET A 225 -6.15 -10.75 -17.25
C MET A 225 -5.91 -9.24 -17.38
N LEU A 226 -4.75 -8.78 -16.90
CA LEU A 226 -4.37 -7.37 -17.01
C LEU A 226 -4.27 -6.93 -18.47
N SER A 227 -3.73 -7.78 -19.36
CA SER A 227 -3.64 -7.51 -20.80
C SER A 227 -5.01 -7.45 -21.48
N ILE A 228 -5.97 -8.24 -21.02
CA ILE A 228 -7.36 -8.11 -21.50
C ILE A 228 -7.93 -6.75 -21.07
N LEU A 229 -7.72 -6.36 -19.81
CA LEU A 229 -8.18 -5.06 -19.29
C LEU A 229 -7.52 -3.90 -20.03
N ALA A 230 -6.24 -4.01 -20.38
CA ALA A 230 -5.52 -3.02 -21.18
C ALA A 230 -6.10 -2.83 -22.59
N GLY A 231 -6.93 -3.75 -23.08
CA GLY A 231 -7.69 -3.57 -24.32
C GLY A 231 -8.94 -2.71 -24.18
N PHE A 232 -9.40 -2.41 -22.96
CA PHE A 232 -10.63 -1.65 -22.69
C PHE A 232 -10.39 -0.39 -21.88
N THR A 233 -9.30 -0.34 -21.12
CA THR A 233 -8.96 0.79 -20.23
C THR A 233 -7.47 1.04 -20.30
N GLN A 234 -7.06 2.28 -20.03
CA GLN A 234 -5.65 2.61 -19.85
C GLN A 234 -5.08 1.86 -18.63
N VAL A 235 -3.98 1.15 -18.81
CA VAL A 235 -3.32 0.38 -17.77
C VAL A 235 -1.89 0.87 -17.60
N ASN A 236 -1.60 1.40 -16.43
CA ASN A 236 -0.27 1.91 -16.10
C ASN A 236 0.73 0.77 -15.83
N VAL A 237 1.99 0.98 -16.18
CA VAL A 237 3.10 0.02 -16.00
C VAL A 237 3.25 -0.45 -14.56
N PHE A 238 2.99 0.42 -13.58
CA PHE A 238 3.01 0.06 -12.16
C PHE A 238 2.02 -1.03 -11.76
N ALA A 239 0.91 -1.17 -12.49
CA ALA A 239 -0.03 -2.26 -12.26
C ALA A 239 0.64 -3.64 -12.40
N HIS A 240 1.61 -3.79 -13.32
CA HIS A 240 2.39 -5.02 -13.47
C HIS A 240 3.19 -5.35 -12.20
N SER A 241 3.91 -4.37 -11.63
CA SER A 241 4.72 -4.54 -10.42
C SER A 241 3.86 -4.95 -9.23
N VAL A 242 2.74 -4.27 -9.03
CA VAL A 242 1.81 -4.55 -7.92
C VAL A 242 1.12 -5.90 -8.08
N VAL A 243 0.73 -6.27 -9.30
CA VAL A 243 0.14 -7.58 -9.62
C VAL A 243 1.13 -8.71 -9.32
N THR A 244 2.39 -8.56 -9.72
CA THR A 244 3.44 -9.54 -9.46
C THR A 244 3.69 -9.69 -7.96
N LEU A 245 3.85 -8.56 -7.24
CA LEU A 245 4.11 -8.53 -5.81
C LEU A 245 2.96 -9.17 -5.01
N LEU A 246 1.73 -8.70 -5.23
CA LEU A 246 0.54 -9.19 -4.52
C LEU A 246 0.14 -10.59 -4.98
N GLY A 247 0.22 -10.85 -6.29
CA GLY A 247 -0.12 -12.16 -6.86
C GLY A 247 0.76 -13.28 -6.32
N LEU A 248 2.08 -13.05 -6.23
CA LEU A 248 3.00 -14.01 -5.63
C LEU A 248 2.77 -14.14 -4.13
N GLY A 249 2.76 -13.03 -3.42
CA GLY A 249 2.68 -13.00 -1.97
C GLY A 249 1.42 -13.65 -1.42
N LEU A 250 0.25 -13.20 -1.88
CA LEU A 250 -1.03 -13.72 -1.40
C LEU A 250 -1.30 -15.16 -1.85
N ALA A 251 -0.86 -15.55 -3.07
CA ALA A 251 -0.98 -16.95 -3.50
C ALA A 251 -0.16 -17.89 -2.61
N ILE A 252 1.04 -17.47 -2.19
CA ILE A 252 1.88 -18.21 -1.26
C ILE A 252 1.21 -18.31 0.10
N ASP A 253 0.65 -17.22 0.62
CA ASP A 253 0.00 -17.17 1.93
C ASP A 253 -1.25 -18.06 1.96
N TYR A 254 -2.10 -17.97 0.94
CA TYR A 254 -3.26 -18.85 0.82
C TYR A 254 -2.85 -20.32 0.66
N GLY A 255 -1.80 -20.56 -0.14
CA GLY A 255 -1.21 -21.88 -0.30
C GLY A 255 -0.65 -22.43 1.00
N LEU A 256 0.09 -21.63 1.75
CA LEU A 256 0.66 -21.99 3.05
C LEU A 256 -0.43 -22.39 4.05
N PHE A 257 -1.52 -21.62 4.10
CA PHE A 257 -2.64 -21.91 4.97
C PHE A 257 -3.37 -23.20 4.56
N MET A 258 -3.62 -23.40 3.26
CA MET A 258 -4.27 -24.61 2.73
C MET A 258 -3.43 -25.86 2.95
N VAL A 259 -2.13 -25.83 2.67
CA VAL A 259 -1.20 -26.96 2.88
C VAL A 259 -1.09 -27.31 4.36
N SER A 260 -0.95 -26.29 5.22
CA SER A 260 -0.87 -26.49 6.66
C SER A 260 -2.14 -27.16 7.21
N ARG A 261 -3.32 -26.72 6.77
CA ARG A 261 -4.60 -27.30 7.17
C ARG A 261 -4.81 -28.72 6.65
N PHE A 262 -4.43 -28.97 5.40
CA PHE A 262 -4.49 -30.32 4.85
C PHE A 262 -3.61 -31.30 5.63
N ARG A 263 -2.37 -30.92 5.98
CA ARG A 263 -1.47 -31.74 6.81
C ARG A 263 -2.03 -31.97 8.23
N GLU A 264 -2.66 -30.93 8.82
CA GLU A 264 -3.33 -31.07 10.13
C GLU A 264 -4.44 -32.12 10.07
N GLU A 265 -5.33 -32.05 9.04
CA GLU A 265 -6.44 -33.01 8.89
C GLU A 265 -5.95 -34.42 8.53
N LEU A 266 -4.89 -34.55 7.74
CA LEU A 266 -4.31 -35.82 7.36
C LEU A 266 -3.72 -36.56 8.58
N ASN A 267 -3.13 -35.81 9.54
CA ASN A 267 -2.52 -36.35 10.75
C ASN A 267 -3.49 -36.53 11.91
N ARG A 268 -4.76 -36.11 11.78
CA ARG A 268 -5.79 -36.35 12.81
C ARG A 268 -6.18 -37.81 12.88
N GLY A 269 -6.03 -38.41 14.07
CA GLY A 269 -6.60 -39.73 14.36
C GLY A 269 -5.90 -40.94 13.74
N GLY A 270 -4.55 -40.88 13.55
CA GLY A 270 -3.78 -42.08 13.16
C GLY A 270 -3.79 -42.44 11.68
N GLY A 271 -3.96 -41.46 10.78
CA GLY A 271 -3.95 -41.68 9.33
C GLY A 271 -5.35 -41.70 8.70
N GLN A 272 -6.01 -40.57 8.67
CA GLN A 272 -7.32 -40.47 8.00
C GLN A 272 -7.21 -40.64 6.49
N ASP A 273 -8.32 -41.10 5.89
CA ASP A 273 -8.48 -41.16 4.44
C ASP A 273 -8.26 -39.78 3.82
N VAL A 274 -7.39 -39.74 2.78
CA VAL A 274 -7.04 -38.54 2.01
C VAL A 274 -8.29 -37.79 1.54
N ARG A 275 -9.33 -38.49 1.11
CA ARG A 275 -10.62 -37.93 0.68
C ARG A 275 -11.27 -37.09 1.78
N THR A 276 -11.28 -37.61 2.99
CA THR A 276 -11.85 -36.92 4.16
C THR A 276 -11.00 -35.72 4.55
N ALA A 277 -9.67 -35.83 4.50
CA ALA A 277 -8.74 -34.72 4.79
C ALA A 277 -8.90 -33.57 3.78
N VAL A 278 -8.96 -33.86 2.48
CA VAL A 278 -9.21 -32.88 1.42
C VAL A 278 -10.55 -32.16 1.63
N ARG A 279 -11.63 -32.96 1.85
CA ARG A 279 -12.97 -32.38 2.04
C ARG A 279 -13.05 -31.46 3.25
N ARG A 280 -12.39 -31.81 4.37
CA ARG A 280 -12.36 -30.97 5.59
C ARG A 280 -11.46 -29.76 5.44
N ALA A 281 -10.28 -29.91 4.86
CA ALA A 281 -9.37 -28.80 4.61
C ALA A 281 -10.01 -27.75 3.70
N THR A 282 -10.59 -28.17 2.58
CA THR A 282 -11.30 -27.26 1.65
C THR A 282 -12.54 -26.65 2.32
N GLY A 283 -13.27 -27.42 3.12
CA GLY A 283 -14.46 -26.94 3.83
C GLY A 283 -14.18 -25.91 4.92
N THR A 284 -12.99 -25.90 5.49
CA THR A 284 -12.58 -24.97 6.57
C THR A 284 -11.63 -23.90 6.03
N ALA A 285 -10.40 -24.26 5.64
CA ALA A 285 -9.40 -23.34 5.16
C ALA A 285 -9.81 -22.68 3.82
N GLY A 286 -10.40 -23.45 2.89
CA GLY A 286 -10.86 -22.88 1.62
C GLY A 286 -11.95 -21.82 1.79
N LYS A 287 -12.86 -22.00 2.77
CA LYS A 287 -13.84 -20.97 3.13
C LYS A 287 -13.16 -19.70 3.62
N THR A 288 -12.17 -19.82 4.52
CA THR A 288 -11.44 -18.68 5.07
C THR A 288 -10.65 -17.95 4.00
N VAL A 289 -9.98 -18.67 3.09
CA VAL A 289 -9.22 -18.08 1.96
C VAL A 289 -10.13 -17.24 1.05
N VAL A 290 -11.31 -17.72 0.70
CA VAL A 290 -12.23 -16.96 -0.17
C VAL A 290 -12.75 -15.71 0.53
N PHE A 291 -13.06 -15.76 1.83
CA PHE A 291 -13.47 -14.57 2.57
C PHE A 291 -12.34 -13.57 2.73
N SER A 292 -11.14 -14.03 2.97
CA SER A 292 -9.92 -13.26 3.06
C SER A 292 -9.65 -12.52 1.74
N ALA A 293 -9.64 -13.24 0.62
CA ALA A 293 -9.50 -12.66 -0.70
C ALA A 293 -10.59 -11.62 -1.03
N ALA A 294 -11.84 -11.89 -0.62
CA ALA A 294 -12.93 -10.93 -0.80
C ALA A 294 -12.69 -9.63 0.00
N MET A 295 -12.08 -9.72 1.20
CA MET A 295 -11.77 -8.54 2.01
C MET A 295 -10.66 -7.71 1.39
N VAL A 296 -9.58 -8.36 0.92
CA VAL A 296 -8.51 -7.67 0.19
C VAL A 296 -9.05 -7.02 -1.09
N ALA A 297 -9.88 -7.75 -1.86
CA ALA A 297 -10.50 -7.21 -3.07
C ALA A 297 -11.40 -6.00 -2.78
N VAL A 298 -12.16 -6.01 -1.68
CA VAL A 298 -12.98 -4.87 -1.23
C VAL A 298 -12.11 -3.69 -0.83
N ALA A 299 -11.01 -3.91 -0.11
CA ALA A 299 -10.07 -2.84 0.23
C ALA A 299 -9.47 -2.20 -1.02
N LEU A 300 -8.99 -3.01 -1.96
CA LEU A 300 -8.43 -2.55 -3.23
C LEU A 300 -9.48 -1.86 -4.14
N SER A 301 -10.75 -2.27 -4.07
CA SER A 301 -11.81 -1.62 -4.84
C SER A 301 -12.11 -0.19 -4.37
N GLY A 302 -11.64 0.21 -3.18
CA GLY A 302 -11.65 1.60 -2.74
C GLY A 302 -10.86 2.53 -3.64
N LEU A 303 -9.81 2.04 -4.30
CA LEU A 303 -9.03 2.79 -5.27
C LEU A 303 -9.83 3.20 -6.53
N LEU A 304 -10.94 2.52 -6.82
CA LEU A 304 -11.80 2.84 -7.96
C LEU A 304 -12.58 4.14 -7.77
N VAL A 305 -12.60 4.70 -6.56
CA VAL A 305 -13.26 5.98 -6.24
C VAL A 305 -12.50 7.16 -6.83
N PHE A 306 -11.19 7.03 -7.02
CA PHE A 306 -10.34 8.09 -7.54
C PHE A 306 -10.50 8.27 -9.05
N PRO A 307 -10.34 9.51 -9.55
CA PRO A 307 -10.45 9.79 -10.98
C PRO A 307 -9.27 9.26 -11.78
N GLN A 308 -8.07 9.22 -11.20
CA GLN A 308 -6.81 8.84 -11.85
C GLN A 308 -6.85 7.42 -12.44
N ALA A 309 -6.48 7.27 -13.70
CA ALA A 309 -6.45 5.98 -14.40
C ALA A 309 -5.39 5.03 -13.81
N PHE A 310 -4.28 5.57 -13.30
CA PHE A 310 -3.25 4.83 -12.57
C PHE A 310 -3.85 4.00 -11.42
N LEU A 311 -4.56 4.63 -10.49
CA LEU A 311 -5.14 3.94 -9.32
C LEU A 311 -6.19 2.91 -9.72
N LYS A 312 -7.01 3.23 -10.73
CA LYS A 312 -8.00 2.28 -11.29
C LYS A 312 -7.33 1.06 -11.91
N SER A 313 -6.27 1.25 -12.70
CA SER A 313 -5.54 0.18 -13.36
C SER A 313 -4.88 -0.76 -12.37
N VAL A 314 -4.25 -0.21 -11.32
CA VAL A 314 -3.65 -0.99 -10.23
C VAL A 314 -4.73 -1.74 -9.44
N ALA A 315 -5.89 -1.12 -9.17
CA ALA A 315 -7.00 -1.78 -8.50
C ALA A 315 -7.50 -2.99 -9.29
N TYR A 316 -7.74 -2.84 -10.59
CA TYR A 316 -8.17 -3.94 -11.46
C TYR A 316 -7.15 -5.07 -11.49
N GLY A 317 -5.88 -4.73 -11.67
CA GLY A 317 -4.78 -5.70 -11.68
C GLY A 317 -4.68 -6.47 -10.35
N ALA A 318 -4.64 -5.74 -9.25
CA ALA A 318 -4.50 -6.32 -7.90
C ALA A 318 -5.71 -7.18 -7.50
N ILE A 319 -6.95 -6.71 -7.77
CA ILE A 319 -8.17 -7.49 -7.52
C ILE A 319 -8.17 -8.78 -8.36
N SER A 320 -7.72 -8.69 -9.63
CA SER A 320 -7.60 -9.87 -10.50
C SER A 320 -6.59 -10.87 -9.96
N ALA A 321 -5.42 -10.40 -9.48
CA ALA A 321 -4.39 -11.23 -8.90
C ALA A 321 -4.85 -11.93 -7.61
N VAL A 322 -5.48 -11.20 -6.70
CA VAL A 322 -6.04 -11.72 -5.44
C VAL A 322 -7.14 -12.74 -5.72
N GLY A 323 -8.05 -12.41 -6.65
CA GLY A 323 -9.15 -13.29 -7.07
C GLY A 323 -8.63 -14.59 -7.66
N LEU A 324 -7.66 -14.51 -8.57
CA LEU A 324 -7.05 -15.67 -9.19
C LEU A 324 -6.27 -16.52 -8.18
N ALA A 325 -5.48 -15.91 -7.30
CA ALA A 325 -4.78 -16.60 -6.22
C ALA A 325 -5.74 -17.40 -5.34
N ALA A 326 -6.89 -16.82 -4.97
CA ALA A 326 -7.92 -17.48 -4.18
C ALA A 326 -8.57 -18.64 -4.96
N VAL A 327 -8.95 -18.41 -6.21
CA VAL A 327 -9.53 -19.44 -7.08
C VAL A 327 -8.57 -20.62 -7.24
N LEU A 328 -7.30 -20.36 -7.53
CA LEU A 328 -6.28 -21.40 -7.66
C LEU A 328 -6.06 -22.15 -6.35
N SER A 329 -6.03 -21.46 -5.23
CA SER A 329 -5.85 -22.06 -3.90
C SER A 329 -7.01 -22.96 -3.52
N VAL A 330 -8.23 -22.68 -3.96
CA VAL A 330 -9.42 -23.48 -3.64
C VAL A 330 -9.71 -24.56 -4.69
N THR A 331 -9.24 -24.41 -5.92
CA THR A 331 -9.47 -25.38 -7.01
C THR A 331 -8.28 -26.31 -7.23
N MET A 332 -7.10 -25.75 -7.46
CA MET A 332 -5.91 -26.49 -7.83
C MET A 332 -5.30 -27.24 -6.65
N LEU A 333 -5.13 -26.57 -5.48
CA LEU A 333 -4.50 -27.21 -4.33
C LEU A 333 -5.26 -28.43 -3.82
N PRO A 334 -6.62 -28.46 -3.65
CA PRO A 334 -7.33 -29.65 -3.27
C PRO A 334 -7.16 -30.81 -4.25
N ALA A 335 -7.07 -30.54 -5.55
CA ALA A 335 -6.81 -31.54 -6.57
C ALA A 335 -5.37 -32.08 -6.43
N LEU A 336 -4.37 -31.24 -6.23
CA LEU A 336 -2.97 -31.64 -5.99
C LEU A 336 -2.83 -32.43 -4.67
N PHE A 337 -3.51 -32.02 -3.58
CA PHE A 337 -3.55 -32.78 -2.32
C PHE A 337 -4.13 -34.18 -2.52
N SER A 338 -5.15 -34.30 -3.38
CA SER A 338 -5.78 -35.57 -3.71
C SER A 338 -4.87 -36.50 -4.51
N LEU A 339 -3.98 -35.93 -5.36
CA LEU A 339 -2.99 -36.69 -6.12
C LEU A 339 -1.82 -37.15 -5.24
N LEU A 340 -1.33 -36.25 -4.37
CA LEU A 340 -0.16 -36.48 -3.55
C LEU A 340 -0.48 -37.31 -2.28
N GLY A 341 -1.63 -37.06 -1.65
CA GLY A 341 -2.03 -37.74 -0.41
C GLY A 341 -0.93 -37.68 0.64
N HIS A 342 -0.50 -38.82 1.16
CA HIS A 342 0.60 -38.94 2.14
C HIS A 342 1.97 -38.62 1.56
N ASN A 343 2.11 -38.57 0.23
CA ASN A 343 3.38 -38.20 -0.40
C ASN A 343 3.72 -36.71 -0.29
N ILE A 344 2.84 -35.89 0.27
CA ILE A 344 3.09 -34.46 0.51
C ILE A 344 4.29 -34.24 1.45
N ASP A 345 4.62 -35.18 2.30
CA ASP A 345 5.78 -35.17 3.20
C ASP A 345 7.02 -35.85 2.62
N LYS A 346 7.01 -36.26 1.31
CA LYS A 346 8.20 -36.82 0.67
C LYS A 346 9.32 -35.80 0.54
N PHE A 347 10.56 -36.28 0.49
CA PHE A 347 11.78 -35.48 0.49
C PHE A 347 11.87 -34.54 1.71
N MET A 348 11.61 -35.12 2.90
CA MET A 348 11.75 -34.39 4.15
C MET A 348 13.19 -34.00 4.39
N VAL A 349 13.47 -32.70 4.35
CA VAL A 349 14.75 -32.14 4.74
C VAL A 349 14.83 -32.24 6.26
N ARG A 350 15.82 -32.99 6.79
CA ARG A 350 16.08 -32.99 8.24
C ARG A 350 16.17 -31.55 8.69
N ARG A 351 15.21 -31.10 9.50
CA ARG A 351 15.28 -29.76 10.10
C ARG A 351 16.62 -29.64 10.81
N PRO A 352 17.51 -28.76 10.41
CA PRO A 352 18.69 -28.49 11.18
C PRO A 352 18.23 -28.17 12.60
N ARG A 353 18.83 -28.71 13.61
CA ARG A 353 18.51 -28.45 15.04
C ARG A 353 18.54 -26.95 15.41
N TRP A 354 18.91 -26.10 14.48
CA TRP A 354 19.01 -24.65 14.56
C TRP A 354 17.69 -23.89 14.26
N VAL A 355 16.75 -24.49 13.59
CA VAL A 355 15.51 -23.84 13.17
C VAL A 355 14.34 -24.21 14.09
N GLY A 356 14.62 -24.15 15.39
CA GLY A 356 13.62 -23.60 16.30
C GLY A 356 13.85 -22.10 16.29
N VAL A 357 13.12 -21.32 15.52
CA VAL A 357 13.13 -19.83 15.51
C VAL A 357 12.91 -19.29 16.96
N THR A 358 12.56 -20.13 17.88
CA THR A 358 12.42 -19.89 19.32
C THR A 358 13.73 -19.93 20.13
N GLY A 359 14.84 -20.38 19.53
CA GLY A 359 16.10 -20.59 20.28
C GLY A 359 17.13 -19.46 20.17
N VAL A 360 17.07 -18.62 19.14
CA VAL A 360 18.11 -17.60 18.92
C VAL A 360 17.77 -16.30 19.64
N VAL A 361 16.53 -15.88 19.63
CA VAL A 361 16.10 -14.63 20.32
C VAL A 361 16.03 -14.83 21.84
N ALA A 362 15.70 -16.06 22.33
CA ALA A 362 15.68 -16.36 23.77
C ALA A 362 17.08 -16.45 24.41
N ARG A 363 18.15 -16.70 23.62
CA ARG A 363 19.53 -16.70 24.14
C ARG A 363 20.15 -15.29 24.15
N ALA A 364 19.68 -14.36 23.38
CA ALA A 364 20.14 -12.98 23.37
C ALA A 364 19.62 -12.16 24.57
N LEU A 365 18.42 -12.49 25.08
CA LEU A 365 17.76 -11.76 26.17
C LEU A 365 17.82 -12.42 27.54
N GLY A 366 18.44 -13.61 27.67
CA GLY A 366 18.39 -14.43 28.91
C GLY A 366 19.75 -14.74 29.58
N ARG A 367 20.75 -13.86 29.49
CA ARG A 367 21.95 -13.97 30.35
C ARG A 367 21.83 -13.10 31.59
N GLY A 368 21.14 -13.65 32.58
CA GLY A 368 21.09 -13.08 33.94
C GLY A 368 20.82 -14.15 34.96
N ARG A 369 21.91 -14.64 35.57
CA ARG A 369 22.03 -15.31 36.88
C ARG A 369 20.98 -16.36 37.28
N GLN A 370 21.46 -17.63 37.41
CA GLN A 370 21.35 -18.37 38.66
C GLN A 370 22.37 -19.52 38.65
N GLY A 371 23.26 -19.48 39.58
CA GLY A 371 24.23 -20.54 39.91
C GLY A 371 23.66 -21.55 40.89
N GLY A 372 24.16 -22.75 40.78
CA GLY A 372 24.45 -23.60 41.91
C GLY A 372 23.36 -24.53 42.38
N GLN A 373 23.45 -25.77 42.08
CA GLN A 373 23.81 -26.83 43.09
C GLN A 373 23.85 -28.19 42.41
N ALA A 374 24.98 -28.83 42.70
CA ALA A 374 25.28 -30.19 42.32
C ALA A 374 24.77 -31.17 43.39
N GLY A 375 24.60 -32.41 43.03
CA GLY A 375 24.69 -33.47 44.04
C GLY A 375 23.81 -34.67 43.77
N GLN A 376 24.40 -35.67 43.31
CA GLN A 376 24.63 -37.03 43.82
C GLN A 376 23.59 -38.14 43.46
N ARG A 377 24.14 -39.07 42.73
CA ARG A 377 24.38 -40.54 42.97
C ARG A 377 23.16 -41.40 43.34
N SER A 378 22.83 -42.34 42.57
CA SER A 378 23.25 -43.76 42.44
C SER A 378 22.28 -44.75 43.12
N ALA A 379 22.07 -45.77 42.43
CA ALA A 379 22.15 -47.22 42.78
C ALA A 379 20.89 -48.05 42.56
N ARG A 380 21.08 -48.98 41.70
CA ARG A 380 20.71 -50.42 41.66
C ARG A 380 19.71 -50.91 42.69
N GLY A 381 18.66 -51.65 42.18
CA GLY A 381 17.90 -52.60 43.01
C GLY A 381 17.01 -53.46 42.10
N ARG A 382 17.44 -54.70 41.83
CA ARG A 382 16.66 -55.81 41.32
C ARG A 382 15.62 -56.26 42.40
N GLY A 383 14.40 -56.58 41.97
CA GLY A 383 13.45 -57.29 42.84
C GLY A 383 12.25 -57.77 42.03
N ARG A 384 12.27 -59.10 41.78
CA ARG A 384 11.12 -59.92 41.35
C ARG A 384 10.11 -59.98 42.48
N SER A 385 8.82 -59.91 42.20
CA SER A 385 7.86 -60.91 42.62
C SER A 385 6.47 -60.76 42.04
N ARG A 386 5.85 -61.89 41.76
CA ARG A 386 4.48 -62.13 41.31
C ARG A 386 3.44 -61.79 42.38
N SER A 387 2.28 -61.37 42.09
CA SER A 387 1.05 -62.20 42.08
C SER A 387 -0.26 -61.40 42.08
N TYR A 388 -1.21 -61.91 41.31
CA TYR A 388 -2.67 -62.05 41.47
C TYR A 388 -3.58 -60.85 41.75
N SER A 389 -4.40 -60.62 40.66
CA SER A 389 -5.86 -60.53 40.62
C SER A 389 -6.60 -59.67 41.67
N HIS A 390 -7.37 -58.68 41.21
CA HIS A 390 -8.86 -58.74 41.22
C HIS A 390 -9.44 -57.54 40.52
N SER A 391 -10.42 -57.82 39.71
CA SER A 391 -11.32 -56.97 38.98
C SER A 391 -12.06 -55.96 39.84
N ARG A 392 -12.10 -54.68 39.39
CA ARG A 392 -13.25 -53.81 39.61
C ARG A 392 -13.32 -52.78 38.50
N ALA A 393 -14.44 -52.86 37.76
CA ALA A 393 -14.81 -51.83 36.79
C ALA A 393 -14.97 -50.49 37.46
N ALA A 394 -14.23 -49.48 36.96
CA ALA A 394 -14.53 -48.08 37.18
C ALA A 394 -14.18 -47.27 35.93
N ALA A 395 -15.23 -46.66 35.47
CA ALA A 395 -15.32 -45.52 34.52
C ALA A 395 -14.08 -45.13 33.73
N ALA A 396 -14.11 -45.34 32.42
CA ALA A 396 -13.15 -44.85 31.45
C ALA A 396 -13.23 -43.33 31.38
N THR A 397 -12.25 -42.69 32.00
CA THR A 397 -11.88 -41.30 31.72
C THR A 397 -10.96 -41.26 30.48
N PRO A 398 -11.15 -40.41 29.50
CA PRO A 398 -10.33 -40.43 28.29
C PRO A 398 -8.95 -39.80 28.59
N ALA A 399 -7.95 -40.64 28.84
CA ALA A 399 -6.56 -40.24 29.09
C ALA A 399 -5.72 -39.99 27.81
N THR A 400 -6.33 -39.62 26.67
CA THR A 400 -5.62 -39.40 25.41
C THR A 400 -5.56 -37.93 24.97
N ALA A 401 -6.11 -37.02 25.79
CA ALA A 401 -6.06 -35.56 25.45
C ALA A 401 -4.80 -34.83 25.99
N SER A 402 -3.93 -35.48 26.82
CA SER A 402 -2.93 -34.75 27.60
C SER A 402 -1.56 -34.61 26.94
N LYS A 403 -1.18 -35.38 25.93
CA LYS A 403 0.15 -35.29 25.31
C LYS A 403 0.29 -34.18 24.22
N GLY A 404 -0.84 -33.79 23.58
CA GLY A 404 -0.88 -32.72 22.62
C GLY A 404 -0.94 -31.32 23.27
N SER A 405 -1.64 -31.19 24.39
CA SER A 405 -1.81 -29.90 25.08
C SER A 405 -0.53 -29.41 25.79
N LYS A 406 0.31 -30.29 26.29
CA LYS A 406 1.59 -29.91 26.92
C LYS A 406 2.59 -29.33 25.90
N LYS A 407 2.62 -29.80 24.65
CA LYS A 407 3.49 -29.25 23.61
C LYS A 407 3.04 -27.88 23.09
N LEU A 408 1.73 -27.59 23.08
CA LEU A 408 1.21 -26.31 22.65
C LEU A 408 1.48 -25.20 23.67
N SER A 409 1.33 -25.50 24.96
CA SER A 409 1.58 -24.54 26.05
C SER A 409 3.06 -24.16 26.22
N GLU A 410 3.98 -24.92 25.64
CA GLU A 410 5.42 -24.64 25.66
C GLU A 410 5.85 -23.74 24.48
N THR A 411 5.00 -23.48 23.50
CA THR A 411 5.33 -22.66 22.34
C THR A 411 5.36 -21.18 22.69
N TRP A 412 6.22 -20.42 22.00
CA TRP A 412 6.27 -18.95 22.08
C TRP A 412 4.90 -18.32 21.77
N TRP A 413 4.19 -18.86 20.77
CA TRP A 413 2.86 -18.45 20.31
C TRP A 413 1.74 -18.65 21.34
N TYR A 414 1.99 -19.37 22.41
CA TYR A 414 1.11 -19.48 23.57
C TYR A 414 1.59 -18.57 24.73
N ARG A 415 2.92 -18.50 24.96
CA ARG A 415 3.49 -17.79 26.09
C ARG A 415 3.37 -16.28 25.96
N LEU A 416 3.66 -15.72 24.76
CA LEU A 416 3.62 -14.27 24.51
C LEU A 416 2.20 -13.69 24.65
N PRO A 417 1.16 -14.24 23.98
CA PRO A 417 -0.21 -13.79 24.19
C PRO A 417 -0.69 -13.98 25.64
N ASN A 418 -0.31 -15.06 26.31
CA ASN A 418 -0.67 -15.27 27.70
C ASN A 418 -0.04 -14.23 28.63
N TRP A 419 1.21 -13.86 28.39
CA TRP A 419 1.88 -12.77 29.11
C TRP A 419 1.21 -11.43 28.85
N SER A 420 0.88 -11.14 27.59
CA SER A 420 0.20 -9.91 27.18
C SER A 420 -1.18 -9.80 27.85
N MET A 421 -1.95 -10.89 27.94
CA MET A 421 -3.24 -10.91 28.63
C MET A 421 -3.11 -10.69 30.15
N GLN A 422 -2.04 -11.17 30.77
CA GLN A 422 -1.79 -10.96 32.21
C GLN A 422 -1.48 -9.48 32.54
N HIS A 423 -0.92 -8.73 31.57
CA HIS A 423 -0.57 -7.32 31.70
C HIS A 423 -1.34 -6.46 30.71
N ALA A 424 -2.61 -6.81 30.44
CA ALA A 424 -3.36 -6.32 29.29
C ALA A 424 -3.43 -4.78 29.20
N VAL A 425 -3.67 -4.09 30.31
CA VAL A 425 -3.76 -2.61 30.32
C VAL A 425 -2.41 -1.99 29.96
N TRP A 426 -1.32 -2.40 30.63
CA TRP A 426 0.02 -1.86 30.38
C TRP A 426 0.49 -2.14 28.95
N VAL A 427 0.28 -3.34 28.46
CA VAL A 427 0.65 -3.74 27.09
C VAL A 427 -0.14 -2.92 26.08
N THR A 428 -1.45 -2.73 26.29
CA THR A 428 -2.30 -1.93 25.40
C THR A 428 -1.84 -0.48 25.38
N CYS A 429 -1.65 0.16 26.54
CA CYS A 429 -1.21 1.55 26.63
C CYS A 429 0.18 1.75 26.01
N ALA A 430 1.12 0.85 26.29
CA ALA A 430 2.49 0.94 25.77
C ALA A 430 2.54 0.77 24.24
N ILE A 431 1.78 -0.18 23.69
CA ILE A 431 1.77 -0.42 22.24
C ILE A 431 1.03 0.70 21.52
N VAL A 432 -0.15 1.10 22.00
CA VAL A 432 -0.91 2.21 21.40
C VAL A 432 -0.10 3.50 21.47
N GLY A 433 0.50 3.82 22.62
CA GLY A 433 1.37 4.99 22.78
C GLY A 433 2.60 4.93 21.87
N GLY A 434 3.23 3.76 21.73
CA GLY A 434 4.37 3.56 20.83
C GLY A 434 4.01 3.71 19.36
N LEU A 435 2.86 3.16 18.92
CA LEU A 435 2.38 3.32 17.55
C LEU A 435 1.97 4.78 17.26
N MET A 436 1.36 5.47 18.23
CA MET A 436 1.04 6.89 18.09
C MET A 436 2.30 7.76 18.01
N LEU A 437 3.34 7.43 18.77
CA LEU A 437 4.64 8.12 18.70
C LEU A 437 5.28 7.94 17.32
N LEU A 438 5.23 6.74 16.76
CA LEU A 438 5.73 6.46 15.41
C LEU A 438 4.89 7.14 14.31
N ALA A 439 3.66 7.51 14.61
CA ALA A 439 2.78 8.22 13.69
C ALA A 439 2.98 9.76 13.73
N LEU A 440 3.75 10.31 14.67
CA LEU A 440 3.97 11.77 14.76
C LEU A 440 4.53 12.39 13.49
N PRO A 441 5.51 11.77 12.77
CA PRO A 441 6.05 12.38 11.54
C PRO A 441 5.04 12.52 10.39
N ILE A 442 3.81 12.02 10.51
CA ILE A 442 2.75 12.25 9.50
C ILE A 442 2.46 13.75 9.31
N GLY A 443 2.68 14.58 10.36
CA GLY A 443 2.49 16.02 10.28
C GLY A 443 3.45 16.71 9.30
N ASP A 444 4.60 16.11 9.04
CA ASP A 444 5.66 16.64 8.19
C ASP A 444 5.67 15.96 6.80
N VAL A 445 4.59 15.27 6.44
CA VAL A 445 4.47 14.62 5.14
C VAL A 445 4.38 15.66 4.03
N GLU A 446 5.28 15.60 3.09
CA GLU A 446 5.25 16.38 1.85
C GLU A 446 4.80 15.50 0.70
N PHE A 447 3.98 16.07 -0.19
CA PHE A 447 3.43 15.38 -1.36
C PHE A 447 3.99 15.98 -2.64
N GLY A 448 4.27 15.12 -3.62
CA GLY A 448 4.79 15.53 -4.91
C GLY A 448 4.36 14.60 -6.04
N GLY A 449 4.60 15.06 -7.27
CA GLY A 449 4.38 14.31 -8.51
C GLY A 449 5.61 13.51 -8.95
N ILE A 450 5.54 12.98 -10.17
CA ILE A 450 6.64 12.22 -10.80
C ILE A 450 7.71 13.19 -11.28
N ASN A 451 8.96 12.92 -10.93
CA ASN A 451 10.09 13.71 -11.38
C ASN A 451 11.38 12.88 -11.44
N GLU A 452 12.47 13.50 -11.92
CA GLU A 452 13.78 12.88 -12.05
C GLU A 452 14.40 12.41 -10.72
N THR A 453 13.94 12.94 -9.58
CA THR A 453 14.49 12.57 -8.27
C THR A 453 14.13 11.15 -7.83
N TYR A 454 13.15 10.53 -8.50
CA TYR A 454 12.83 9.12 -8.31
C TYR A 454 13.84 8.16 -8.95
N LEU A 455 14.67 8.65 -9.88
CA LEU A 455 15.82 7.93 -10.37
C LEU A 455 16.97 7.99 -9.34
N PRO A 456 17.87 6.98 -9.31
CA PRO A 456 19.01 7.03 -8.42
C PRO A 456 19.92 8.23 -8.70
N PRO A 457 20.60 8.78 -7.68
CA PRO A 457 21.48 9.93 -7.85
C PRO A 457 22.60 9.77 -8.89
N THR A 458 22.96 8.52 -9.18
CA THR A 458 24.00 8.16 -10.15
C THR A 458 23.46 8.00 -11.58
N ASN A 459 22.16 8.16 -11.80
CA ASN A 459 21.56 8.01 -13.11
C ASN A 459 21.98 9.17 -14.04
N GLN A 460 22.41 8.84 -15.25
CA GLN A 460 22.91 9.83 -16.21
C GLN A 460 21.83 10.81 -16.66
N VAL A 461 20.60 10.34 -16.90
CA VAL A 461 19.46 11.18 -17.31
C VAL A 461 19.10 12.15 -16.20
N ARG A 462 19.06 11.69 -14.94
CA ARG A 462 18.84 12.57 -13.78
C ARG A 462 19.90 13.65 -13.65
N THR A 463 21.18 13.26 -13.82
CA THR A 463 22.29 14.24 -13.75
C THR A 463 22.20 15.24 -14.89
N ALA A 464 21.87 14.79 -16.09
CA ALA A 464 21.65 15.66 -17.25
C ALA A 464 20.49 16.63 -17.02
N GLN A 465 19.35 16.12 -16.52
CA GLN A 465 18.16 16.95 -16.23
C GLN A 465 18.49 18.03 -15.19
N SER A 466 19.12 17.67 -14.08
CA SER A 466 19.51 18.66 -13.06
C SER A 466 20.56 19.67 -13.57
N THR A 467 21.41 19.30 -14.53
CA THR A 467 22.32 20.21 -15.20
C THR A 467 21.56 21.16 -16.11
N PHE A 468 20.60 20.66 -16.89
CA PHE A 468 19.76 21.49 -17.74
C PHE A 468 18.95 22.52 -16.93
N ASP A 469 18.26 22.07 -15.88
CA ASP A 469 17.43 22.97 -15.05
C ASP A 469 18.24 24.07 -14.34
N ARG A 470 19.50 23.79 -14.04
CA ARG A 470 20.41 24.77 -13.45
C ARG A 470 20.96 25.77 -14.45
N GLU A 471 21.40 25.28 -15.63
CA GLU A 471 22.04 26.13 -16.65
C GLU A 471 21.00 26.91 -17.47
N PHE A 472 19.78 26.38 -17.61
CA PHE A 472 18.70 26.94 -18.44
C PHE A 472 17.38 27.10 -17.67
N PRO A 473 17.33 27.92 -16.61
CA PRO A 473 16.14 28.03 -15.76
C PRO A 473 14.89 28.57 -16.47
N GLU A 474 15.07 29.27 -17.60
CA GLU A 474 13.95 29.77 -18.44
C GLU A 474 13.28 28.65 -19.24
N PHE A 475 13.97 27.52 -19.52
CA PHE A 475 13.50 26.39 -20.30
C PHE A 475 13.24 25.15 -19.45
N ARG A 476 12.93 25.34 -18.17
CA ARG A 476 12.58 24.19 -17.33
C ARG A 476 11.55 23.32 -18.03
N THR A 477 11.75 22.03 -17.97
CA THR A 477 10.87 21.05 -18.62
C THR A 477 9.47 20.99 -18.01
N GLU A 478 9.23 21.70 -16.91
CA GLU A 478 7.96 21.76 -16.18
C GLU A 478 7.45 23.20 -16.06
N PRO A 479 7.12 23.91 -17.18
CA PRO A 479 6.61 25.25 -17.09
C PRO A 479 5.17 25.31 -16.60
N ILE A 480 4.82 26.39 -15.89
CA ILE A 480 3.42 26.76 -15.68
C ILE A 480 2.87 27.44 -16.93
N LYS A 481 1.64 27.12 -17.32
CA LYS A 481 0.99 27.64 -18.52
C LYS A 481 -0.32 28.33 -18.18
N LEU A 482 -0.62 29.39 -18.91
CA LEU A 482 -1.94 30.01 -18.94
C LEU A 482 -2.53 29.89 -20.34
N VAL A 483 -3.64 29.19 -20.44
CA VAL A 483 -4.41 29.05 -21.68
C VAL A 483 -5.58 30.03 -21.65
N VAL A 484 -5.45 31.12 -22.41
CA VAL A 484 -6.44 32.18 -22.48
C VAL A 484 -7.27 32.00 -23.74
N THR A 485 -8.58 31.93 -23.60
CA THR A 485 -9.51 31.67 -24.71
C THR A 485 -10.50 32.81 -24.87
N ASN A 486 -10.87 33.13 -26.10
CA ASN A 486 -11.85 34.17 -26.50
C ASN A 486 -11.45 35.58 -26.04
N ALA A 487 -10.17 35.88 -25.87
CA ALA A 487 -9.70 37.21 -25.55
C ALA A 487 -9.38 38.03 -26.81
N ASP A 488 -9.77 39.29 -26.80
CA ASP A 488 -9.18 40.29 -27.69
C ASP A 488 -7.83 40.79 -27.17
N ASN A 489 -7.14 41.64 -27.92
CA ASN A 489 -5.80 42.07 -27.55
C ASN A 489 -5.76 42.87 -26.23
N ASP A 490 -6.79 43.71 -25.96
CA ASP A 490 -6.84 44.52 -24.75
C ASP A 490 -7.16 43.66 -23.54
N GLN A 491 -8.04 42.68 -23.68
CA GLN A 491 -8.36 41.71 -22.65
C GLN A 491 -7.18 40.78 -22.33
N LEU A 492 -6.43 40.36 -23.37
CA LEU A 492 -5.21 39.58 -23.20
C LEU A 492 -4.15 40.33 -22.42
N ILE A 493 -3.99 41.66 -22.69
CA ILE A 493 -3.07 42.53 -21.92
C ILE A 493 -3.48 42.59 -20.45
N GLN A 494 -4.79 42.68 -20.14
CA GLN A 494 -5.24 42.73 -18.77
C GLN A 494 -4.91 41.41 -18.04
N VAL A 495 -5.13 40.26 -18.66
CA VAL A 495 -4.74 38.96 -18.07
C VAL A 495 -3.23 38.90 -17.90
N TYR A 496 -2.45 39.36 -18.88
CA TYR A 496 -1.00 39.38 -18.82
C TYR A 496 -0.47 40.27 -17.68
N GLN A 497 -1.04 41.46 -17.48
CA GLN A 497 -0.66 42.36 -16.40
C GLN A 497 -0.94 41.77 -15.01
N GLN A 498 -2.06 41.05 -14.85
CA GLN A 498 -2.35 40.36 -13.60
C GLN A 498 -1.37 39.18 -13.40
N ALA A 499 -1.11 38.41 -14.44
CA ALA A 499 -0.16 37.29 -14.38
C ALA A 499 1.29 37.75 -14.11
N ALA A 500 1.66 38.95 -14.55
CA ALA A 500 2.99 39.53 -14.29
C ALA A 500 3.20 39.95 -12.84
N GLN A 501 2.15 40.01 -12.00
CA GLN A 501 2.23 40.33 -10.58
C GLN A 501 2.42 39.09 -9.69
N VAL A 502 2.35 37.91 -10.28
CA VAL A 502 2.50 36.65 -9.55
C VAL A 502 3.93 36.47 -9.08
N GLU A 503 4.11 36.24 -7.79
CA GLU A 503 5.41 35.99 -7.18
C GLU A 503 5.82 34.53 -7.31
N GLY A 504 7.12 34.23 -7.37
CA GLY A 504 7.64 32.85 -7.47
C GLY A 504 7.93 32.37 -8.89
N LEU A 505 7.81 33.23 -9.88
CA LEU A 505 8.19 32.94 -11.28
C LEU A 505 9.67 33.27 -11.55
N THR A 506 10.30 32.49 -12.45
CA THR A 506 11.69 32.77 -12.89
C THR A 506 11.79 33.96 -13.81
N GLY A 507 10.70 34.34 -14.46
CA GLY A 507 10.60 35.45 -15.41
C GLY A 507 9.16 35.79 -15.76
N ARG A 508 8.95 36.72 -16.68
CA ARG A 508 7.61 37.06 -17.15
C ARG A 508 7.07 35.98 -18.07
N PHE A 509 5.74 35.83 -18.12
CA PHE A 509 5.08 34.95 -19.08
C PHE A 509 5.47 35.30 -20.53
N THR A 510 5.77 34.26 -21.30
CA THR A 510 6.08 34.41 -22.73
C THR A 510 5.07 33.59 -23.56
N PRO A 511 4.63 34.07 -24.71
CA PRO A 511 3.76 33.26 -25.55
C PRO A 511 4.55 32.08 -26.16
N THR A 512 4.01 30.88 -26.05
CA THR A 512 4.61 29.68 -26.63
C THR A 512 4.46 29.63 -28.14
N SER A 513 3.36 30.22 -28.65
CA SER A 513 3.03 30.29 -30.07
C SER A 513 2.19 31.52 -30.39
N ALA A 514 2.05 31.83 -31.68
CA ALA A 514 1.17 32.91 -32.13
C ALA A 514 -0.30 32.57 -31.81
N THR A 515 -1.09 33.54 -31.41
CA THR A 515 -2.52 33.38 -31.15
C THR A 515 -3.24 32.75 -32.37
N LYS A 516 -3.99 31.68 -32.13
CA LYS A 516 -4.73 30.94 -33.13
C LYS A 516 -6.16 30.68 -32.64
N ASP A 517 -7.15 30.95 -33.47
CA ASP A 517 -8.57 30.73 -33.16
C ASP A 517 -9.04 31.39 -31.85
N GLY A 518 -8.45 32.56 -31.51
CA GLY A 518 -8.75 33.25 -30.25
C GLY A 518 -8.18 32.61 -28.99
N ILE A 519 -7.23 31.69 -29.16
CA ILE A 519 -6.55 31.00 -28.06
C ILE A 519 -5.08 31.44 -28.02
N THR A 520 -4.63 31.84 -26.85
CA THR A 520 -3.22 32.20 -26.57
C THR A 520 -2.72 31.35 -25.41
N VAL A 521 -1.54 30.77 -25.58
CA VAL A 521 -0.84 30.04 -24.53
C VAL A 521 0.36 30.83 -24.08
N LEU A 522 0.40 31.16 -22.81
CA LEU A 522 1.50 31.85 -22.13
C LEU A 522 2.22 30.85 -21.22
N SER A 523 3.53 30.90 -21.18
CA SER A 523 4.36 29.99 -20.37
C SER A 523 5.37 30.76 -19.54
N ALA A 524 5.62 30.31 -18.32
CA ALA A 524 6.65 30.81 -17.43
C ALA A 524 7.26 29.67 -16.62
N GLY A 525 8.53 29.81 -16.21
CA GLY A 525 9.15 28.89 -15.24
C GLY A 525 8.80 29.29 -13.81
N ILE A 526 8.80 28.33 -12.89
CA ILE A 526 8.68 28.57 -11.43
C ILE A 526 10.08 28.47 -10.81
N VAL A 527 10.39 29.29 -9.81
CA VAL A 527 11.73 29.34 -9.17
C VAL A 527 12.14 27.99 -8.61
N ASP A 528 11.26 27.37 -7.84
CA ASP A 528 11.44 26.01 -7.33
C ASP A 528 10.08 25.35 -7.08
N ARG A 529 10.10 24.03 -6.83
CA ARG A 529 8.87 23.24 -6.60
C ARG A 529 8.11 23.63 -5.33
N ALA A 530 8.77 24.23 -4.34
CA ALA A 530 8.11 24.67 -3.11
C ALA A 530 7.13 25.82 -3.37
N HIS A 531 7.32 26.56 -4.46
CA HIS A 531 6.46 27.67 -4.88
C HIS A 531 5.30 27.23 -5.77
N ASN A 532 5.26 25.98 -6.25
CA ASN A 532 4.24 25.52 -7.19
C ASN A 532 2.81 25.82 -6.70
N GLN A 533 2.47 25.43 -5.45
CA GLN A 533 1.14 25.66 -4.88
C GLN A 533 0.78 27.14 -4.84
N SER A 534 1.70 27.96 -4.33
CA SER A 534 1.48 29.41 -4.20
C SER A 534 1.30 30.09 -5.57
N VAL A 535 2.08 29.68 -6.58
CA VAL A 535 1.99 30.25 -7.94
C VAL A 535 0.67 29.85 -8.58
N VAL A 536 0.26 28.57 -8.48
CA VAL A 536 -1.01 28.09 -9.04
C VAL A 536 -2.19 28.78 -8.37
N ASP A 537 -2.17 28.96 -7.05
CA ASP A 537 -3.26 29.63 -6.32
C ASP A 537 -3.37 31.11 -6.71
N GLN A 538 -2.25 31.81 -6.88
CA GLN A 538 -2.23 33.19 -7.36
C GLN A 538 -2.75 33.30 -8.80
N LEU A 539 -2.39 32.37 -9.68
CA LEU A 539 -2.86 32.35 -11.07
C LEU A 539 -4.36 32.03 -11.19
N ARG A 540 -4.89 31.16 -10.33
CA ARG A 540 -6.32 30.87 -10.22
C ARG A 540 -7.13 32.05 -9.68
N ALA A 541 -6.50 32.93 -8.93
CA ALA A 541 -7.12 34.14 -8.40
C ALA A 541 -7.23 35.28 -9.43
N ILE A 542 -6.68 35.13 -10.65
CA ILE A 542 -6.82 36.10 -11.74
C ILE A 542 -8.28 36.22 -12.11
N GLU A 543 -8.80 37.44 -12.11
CA GLU A 543 -10.16 37.74 -12.56
C GLU A 543 -10.16 38.00 -14.08
N PRO A 544 -10.67 37.05 -14.91
CA PRO A 544 -10.68 37.23 -16.34
C PRO A 544 -11.70 38.29 -16.75
N PRO A 545 -11.42 39.12 -17.80
CA PRO A 545 -12.37 40.05 -18.36
C PRO A 545 -13.65 39.32 -18.87
N PRO A 546 -14.80 40.03 -18.99
CA PRO A 546 -16.05 39.41 -19.42
C PRO A 546 -15.94 38.71 -20.76
N GLY A 547 -16.33 37.42 -20.81
CA GLY A 547 -16.26 36.58 -22.00
C GLY A 547 -14.97 35.83 -22.24
N VAL A 548 -13.90 36.15 -21.49
CA VAL A 548 -12.61 35.47 -21.51
C VAL A 548 -12.61 34.32 -20.50
N LYS A 549 -12.00 33.20 -20.87
CA LYS A 549 -11.72 32.13 -19.91
C LYS A 549 -10.21 31.91 -19.85
N VAL A 550 -9.71 31.80 -18.64
CA VAL A 550 -8.31 31.52 -18.33
C VAL A 550 -8.24 30.17 -17.64
N TYR A 551 -7.43 29.27 -18.16
CA TYR A 551 -7.14 27.97 -17.57
C TYR A 551 -5.69 27.93 -17.17
N VAL A 552 -5.43 27.52 -15.94
CA VAL A 552 -4.07 27.29 -15.44
C VAL A 552 -3.67 25.87 -15.80
N GLY A 553 -2.60 25.72 -16.55
CA GLY A 553 -2.11 24.42 -17.04
C GLY A 553 -0.60 24.27 -16.82
N GLY A 554 -0.03 23.26 -17.43
CA GLY A 554 1.36 22.87 -17.26
C GLY A 554 1.53 21.86 -16.14
N THR A 555 2.70 21.21 -16.07
CA THR A 555 3.00 20.12 -15.13
C THR A 555 2.75 20.50 -13.67
N PRO A 556 3.12 21.69 -13.17
CA PRO A 556 2.85 22.08 -11.78
C PRO A 556 1.36 22.11 -11.43
N ALA A 557 0.52 22.62 -12.34
CA ALA A 557 -0.93 22.67 -12.11
C ALA A 557 -1.55 21.29 -12.15
N LEU A 558 -1.15 20.43 -13.11
CA LEU A 558 -1.59 19.03 -13.21
C LEU A 558 -1.26 18.25 -11.92
N GLU A 559 -0.05 18.44 -11.38
CA GLU A 559 0.40 17.81 -10.15
C GLU A 559 -0.48 18.22 -8.96
N ILE A 560 -0.68 19.52 -8.76
CA ILE A 560 -1.47 20.05 -7.66
C ILE A 560 -2.92 19.57 -7.74
N GLU A 561 -3.57 19.70 -8.91
CA GLU A 561 -4.96 19.26 -9.10
C GLU A 561 -5.13 17.76 -8.92
N SER A 562 -4.13 16.96 -9.33
CA SER A 562 -4.14 15.52 -9.07
C SER A 562 -4.06 15.21 -7.57
N ILE A 563 -3.24 15.95 -6.81
CA ILE A 563 -3.13 15.83 -5.35
C ILE A 563 -4.44 16.27 -4.68
N GLU A 564 -5.00 17.42 -5.07
CA GLU A 564 -6.29 17.92 -4.57
C GLU A 564 -7.41 16.91 -4.79
N ALA A 565 -7.52 16.36 -6.01
CA ALA A 565 -8.52 15.34 -6.34
C ALA A 565 -8.37 14.05 -5.51
N LEU A 566 -7.13 13.69 -5.13
CA LEU A 566 -6.87 12.57 -4.22
C LEU A 566 -7.40 12.86 -2.82
N PHE A 567 -7.09 14.04 -2.26
CA PHE A 567 -7.53 14.42 -0.92
C PHE A 567 -9.06 14.57 -0.82
N ASP A 568 -9.71 15.10 -1.85
CA ASP A 568 -11.16 15.19 -1.93
C ASP A 568 -11.86 13.83 -1.88
N LYS A 569 -11.28 12.80 -2.49
CA LYS A 569 -11.86 11.46 -2.55
C LYS A 569 -11.39 10.54 -1.42
N LEU A 570 -10.29 10.88 -0.73
CA LEU A 570 -9.72 10.07 0.34
C LEU A 570 -10.71 9.78 1.50
N PRO A 571 -11.52 10.76 2.00
CA PRO A 571 -12.52 10.49 3.03
C PRO A 571 -13.59 9.50 2.55
N LEU A 572 -14.04 9.62 1.29
CA LEU A 572 -15.03 8.72 0.70
C LEU A 572 -14.48 7.30 0.57
N MET A 573 -13.25 7.14 0.06
CA MET A 573 -12.55 5.86 0.00
C MET A 573 -12.43 5.23 1.38
N SER A 574 -11.95 6.00 2.36
CA SER A 574 -11.75 5.52 3.73
C SER A 574 -13.06 5.06 4.36
N PHE A 575 -14.13 5.85 4.22
CA PHE A 575 -15.46 5.48 4.70
C PHE A 575 -15.96 4.20 4.03
N TYR A 576 -15.82 4.10 2.70
CA TYR A 576 -16.24 2.91 1.94
C TYR A 576 -15.50 1.65 2.43
N ILE A 577 -14.17 1.69 2.52
CA ILE A 577 -13.35 0.55 2.93
C ILE A 577 -13.69 0.12 4.36
N VAL A 578 -13.80 1.07 5.29
CA VAL A 578 -14.15 0.79 6.69
C VAL A 578 -15.54 0.18 6.79
N LEU A 579 -16.54 0.78 6.15
CA LEU A 579 -17.92 0.29 6.18
C LEU A 579 -18.04 -1.11 5.55
N ALA A 580 -17.46 -1.30 4.37
CA ALA A 580 -17.51 -2.59 3.67
C ALA A 580 -16.82 -3.70 4.47
N THR A 581 -15.68 -3.40 5.09
CA THR A 581 -14.96 -4.32 5.96
C THR A 581 -15.76 -4.66 7.22
N LEU A 582 -16.34 -3.64 7.90
CA LEU A 582 -17.21 -3.86 9.06
C LEU A 582 -18.38 -4.79 8.72
N VAL A 583 -19.05 -4.53 7.60
CA VAL A 583 -20.19 -5.35 7.15
C VAL A 583 -19.75 -6.77 6.84
N LEU A 584 -18.68 -6.94 6.05
CA LEU A 584 -18.20 -8.25 5.63
C LEU A 584 -17.73 -9.10 6.81
N MET A 585 -16.92 -8.52 7.71
CA MET A 585 -16.47 -9.20 8.93
C MET A 585 -17.63 -9.50 9.90
N ALA A 586 -18.57 -8.55 10.06
CA ALA A 586 -19.74 -8.79 10.90
C ALA A 586 -20.59 -9.96 10.41
N LEU A 587 -20.77 -10.09 9.10
CA LEU A 587 -21.47 -11.21 8.46
C LEU A 587 -20.73 -12.54 8.63
N VAL A 588 -19.39 -12.50 8.58
CA VAL A 588 -18.56 -13.70 8.73
C VAL A 588 -18.50 -14.18 10.16
N PHE A 589 -18.28 -13.27 11.12
CA PHE A 589 -18.06 -13.65 12.53
C PHE A 589 -19.29 -13.53 13.42
N GLY A 590 -20.36 -12.86 12.97
CA GLY A 590 -21.57 -12.65 13.77
C GLY A 590 -21.36 -11.75 15.00
N SER A 591 -20.39 -10.85 14.92
CA SER A 591 -20.05 -9.85 15.93
C SER A 591 -19.80 -8.50 15.26
N LEU A 592 -20.13 -7.38 15.91
CA LEU A 592 -19.77 -6.01 15.50
C LEU A 592 -18.52 -5.51 16.20
N VAL A 593 -18.23 -5.99 17.40
CA VAL A 593 -17.06 -5.54 18.19
C VAL A 593 -15.75 -6.04 17.60
N LEU A 594 -15.73 -7.28 17.11
CA LEU A 594 -14.52 -7.84 16.47
C LEU A 594 -14.07 -7.02 15.25
N PRO A 595 -14.95 -6.67 14.29
CA PRO A 595 -14.57 -5.81 13.16
C PRO A 595 -14.17 -4.40 13.59
N ALA A 596 -14.92 -3.77 14.51
CA ALA A 596 -14.62 -2.42 14.97
C ALA A 596 -13.22 -2.34 15.61
N LYS A 597 -12.89 -3.32 16.46
CA LYS A 597 -11.55 -3.47 17.03
C LYS A 597 -10.49 -3.65 15.93
N ALA A 598 -10.75 -4.49 14.94
CA ALA A 598 -9.82 -4.76 13.85
C ALA A 598 -9.51 -3.47 13.06
N VAL A 599 -10.53 -2.70 12.69
CA VAL A 599 -10.38 -1.41 12.00
C VAL A 599 -9.50 -0.45 12.80
N ILE A 600 -9.77 -0.27 14.10
CA ILE A 600 -8.99 0.64 14.95
C ILE A 600 -7.51 0.22 14.99
N MET A 601 -7.23 -1.08 15.14
CA MET A 601 -5.86 -1.59 15.19
C MET A 601 -5.15 -1.45 13.85
N THR A 602 -5.85 -1.67 12.74
CA THR A 602 -5.30 -1.47 11.40
C THR A 602 -4.97 0.00 11.15
N LEU A 603 -5.86 0.93 11.54
CA LEU A 603 -5.61 2.37 11.42
C LEU A 603 -4.39 2.83 12.24
N LEU A 604 -4.23 2.32 13.47
CA LEU A 604 -3.04 2.59 14.29
C LEU A 604 -1.74 2.08 13.64
N GLY A 605 -1.77 0.86 13.11
CA GLY A 605 -0.63 0.27 12.41
C GLY A 605 -0.30 1.02 11.12
N MET A 606 -1.32 1.44 10.38
CA MET A 606 -1.18 2.23 9.16
C MET A 606 -0.59 3.61 9.46
N GLY A 607 -1.08 4.30 10.50
CA GLY A 607 -0.51 5.57 10.93
C GLY A 607 0.98 5.44 11.29
N ALA A 608 1.35 4.46 12.09
CA ALA A 608 2.75 4.21 12.42
C ALA A 608 3.61 3.89 11.17
N THR A 609 3.05 3.21 10.19
CA THR A 609 3.75 2.88 8.93
C THR A 609 3.97 4.13 8.09
N ILE A 610 2.96 4.99 7.92
CA ILE A 610 3.08 6.24 7.17
C ILE A 610 4.09 7.16 7.86
N GLY A 611 4.01 7.32 9.19
CA GLY A 611 4.99 8.12 9.92
C GLY A 611 6.42 7.64 9.76
N LEU A 612 6.66 6.31 9.73
CA LEU A 612 7.99 5.78 9.42
C LEU A 612 8.42 6.00 7.96
N LEU A 613 7.48 5.96 7.02
CA LEU A 613 7.78 6.29 5.61
C LEU A 613 8.17 7.77 5.48
N THR A 614 7.45 8.68 6.13
CA THR A 614 7.80 10.10 6.19
C THR A 614 9.18 10.28 6.79
N TRP A 615 9.44 9.71 7.97
CA TRP A 615 10.73 9.77 8.63
C TRP A 615 11.89 9.22 7.78
N MET A 616 11.64 8.18 6.99
CA MET A 616 12.66 7.59 6.12
C MET A 616 12.86 8.41 4.84
N PHE A 617 11.78 8.74 4.11
CA PHE A 617 11.87 9.25 2.75
C PHE A 617 11.77 10.77 2.64
N VAL A 618 11.09 11.45 3.56
CA VAL A 618 11.03 12.92 3.62
C VAL A 618 12.18 13.44 4.46
N ASP A 619 12.32 12.98 5.71
CA ASP A 619 13.41 13.41 6.61
C ASP A 619 14.78 12.80 6.27
N GLY A 620 14.83 11.82 5.36
CA GLY A 620 16.05 11.24 4.81
C GLY A 620 16.77 10.23 5.69
N VAL A 621 16.12 9.70 6.73
CA VAL A 621 16.74 8.71 7.62
C VAL A 621 17.00 7.40 6.88
N GLY A 622 18.26 7.06 6.69
CA GLY A 622 18.69 5.88 5.94
C GLY A 622 18.94 6.13 4.45
N ALA A 623 18.82 7.37 3.95
CA ALA A 623 19.00 7.73 2.55
C ALA A 623 20.35 7.25 1.99
N ASN A 624 21.44 7.48 2.72
CA ASN A 624 22.78 7.03 2.34
C ASN A 624 22.93 5.50 2.32
N LEU A 625 22.19 4.78 3.18
CA LEU A 625 22.27 3.32 3.27
C LEU A 625 21.54 2.65 2.09
N PHE A 626 20.41 3.22 1.70
CA PHE A 626 19.53 2.67 0.68
C PHE A 626 19.66 3.36 -0.69
N GLY A 627 20.54 4.37 -0.80
CA GLY A 627 20.88 5.03 -2.06
C GLY A 627 19.69 5.75 -2.71
N PHE A 628 19.01 6.64 -1.97
CA PHE A 628 17.95 7.49 -2.51
C PHE A 628 18.13 8.95 -2.06
N THR A 629 17.47 9.88 -2.74
CA THR A 629 17.40 11.28 -2.35
C THR A 629 16.12 11.51 -1.55
N PRO A 630 16.19 12.13 -0.35
CA PRO A 630 15.01 12.56 0.38
C PRO A 630 14.19 13.55 -0.42
N GLY A 631 12.88 13.49 -0.29
CA GLY A 631 11.96 14.39 -0.99
C GLY A 631 10.50 14.00 -0.74
N PRO A 632 9.57 14.76 -1.34
CA PRO A 632 8.15 14.52 -1.15
C PRO A 632 7.71 13.12 -1.60
N LEU A 633 6.73 12.57 -0.88
CA LEU A 633 6.14 11.27 -1.21
C LEU A 633 5.16 11.41 -2.37
N MET A 634 5.20 10.49 -3.30
CA MET A 634 4.25 10.45 -4.39
C MET A 634 2.84 10.08 -3.90
N SER A 635 1.92 11.03 -3.97
CA SER A 635 0.57 10.94 -3.39
C SER A 635 -0.22 9.73 -3.86
N PRO A 636 -0.33 9.39 -5.17
CA PRO A 636 -1.07 8.22 -5.62
C PRO A 636 -0.48 6.90 -5.12
N VAL A 637 0.85 6.83 -4.99
CA VAL A 637 1.54 5.64 -4.46
C VAL A 637 1.28 5.47 -2.96
N LEU A 638 1.23 6.57 -2.20
CA LEU A 638 0.88 6.51 -0.78
C LEU A 638 -0.55 6.00 -0.56
N VAL A 639 -1.52 6.48 -1.34
CA VAL A 639 -2.92 5.99 -1.31
C VAL A 639 -2.98 4.50 -1.66
N LEU A 640 -2.21 4.07 -2.65
CA LEU A 640 -2.06 2.66 -3.01
C LEU A 640 -1.52 1.83 -1.84
N ILE A 641 -0.45 2.28 -1.19
CA ILE A 641 0.15 1.63 -0.02
C ILE A 641 -0.89 1.51 1.10
N MET A 642 -1.65 2.58 1.38
CA MET A 642 -2.73 2.56 2.38
C MET A 642 -3.78 1.48 2.07
N ALA A 643 -4.25 1.37 0.83
CA ALA A 643 -5.24 0.37 0.43
C ALA A 643 -4.71 -1.06 0.55
N ILE A 644 -3.45 -1.30 0.15
CA ILE A 644 -2.80 -2.62 0.23
C ILE A 644 -2.60 -3.01 1.70
N ILE A 645 -2.04 -2.13 2.52
CA ILE A 645 -1.80 -2.38 3.95
C ILE A 645 -3.11 -2.69 4.67
N TYR A 646 -4.15 -1.88 4.42
CA TYR A 646 -5.47 -2.09 5.02
C TYR A 646 -6.05 -3.46 4.65
N GLY A 647 -5.99 -3.81 3.36
CA GLY A 647 -6.47 -5.12 2.87
C GLY A 647 -5.71 -6.29 3.47
N LEU A 648 -4.38 -6.21 3.49
CA LEU A 648 -3.50 -7.28 3.97
C LEU A 648 -3.59 -7.46 5.50
N SER A 649 -3.66 -6.37 6.27
CA SER A 649 -3.84 -6.44 7.72
C SER A 649 -5.18 -7.09 8.08
N THR A 650 -6.25 -6.71 7.39
CA THR A 650 -7.58 -7.26 7.61
C THR A 650 -7.66 -8.75 7.27
N ASP A 651 -6.97 -9.19 6.22
CA ASP A 651 -6.88 -10.58 5.79
C ASP A 651 -6.35 -11.49 6.91
N TYR A 652 -5.20 -11.17 7.47
CA TYR A 652 -4.62 -11.95 8.54
C TYR A 652 -5.47 -11.95 9.84
N GLU A 653 -6.22 -10.88 10.12
CA GLU A 653 -7.17 -10.85 11.25
C GLU A 653 -8.26 -11.92 11.07
N VAL A 654 -8.76 -12.12 9.85
CA VAL A 654 -9.74 -13.16 9.53
C VAL A 654 -9.19 -14.54 9.86
N PHE A 655 -7.94 -14.84 9.52
CA PHE A 655 -7.32 -16.12 9.82
C PHE A 655 -7.21 -16.38 11.33
N LEU A 656 -6.81 -15.38 12.10
CA LEU A 656 -6.66 -15.47 13.55
C LEU A 656 -8.01 -15.65 14.24
N VAL A 657 -8.98 -14.76 13.94
CA VAL A 657 -10.29 -14.73 14.58
C VAL A 657 -11.11 -15.97 14.22
N SER A 658 -10.99 -16.51 12.99
CA SER A 658 -11.72 -17.72 12.60
C SER A 658 -11.43 -18.92 13.49
N ARG A 659 -10.19 -19.05 14.00
CA ARG A 659 -9.81 -20.11 14.94
C ARG A 659 -10.29 -19.85 16.36
N MET A 660 -10.37 -18.57 16.74
CA MET A 660 -10.95 -18.20 18.04
C MET A 660 -12.46 -18.48 18.06
N VAL A 661 -13.16 -18.18 16.96
CA VAL A 661 -14.58 -18.51 16.77
C VAL A 661 -14.79 -20.03 16.80
N GLU A 662 -13.96 -20.83 16.12
CA GLU A 662 -14.02 -22.29 16.17
C GLU A 662 -13.91 -22.83 17.61
N ALA A 663 -13.03 -22.26 18.43
CA ALA A 663 -12.91 -22.63 19.85
C ALA A 663 -14.17 -22.19 20.65
N ARG A 664 -14.71 -21.02 20.38
CA ARG A 664 -15.90 -20.47 21.04
C ARG A 664 -17.15 -21.27 20.70
N GLU A 665 -17.32 -21.73 19.46
CA GLU A 665 -18.39 -22.67 19.06
C GLU A 665 -18.37 -23.95 19.86
N ARG A 666 -17.19 -24.39 20.32
CA ARG A 666 -16.99 -25.51 21.23
C ARG A 666 -17.21 -25.17 22.72
N ARG A 667 -17.78 -24.00 23.02
CA ARG A 667 -18.08 -23.48 24.36
C ARG A 667 -16.83 -23.18 25.22
N ALA A 668 -15.69 -22.87 24.59
CA ALA A 668 -14.52 -22.42 25.33
C ALA A 668 -14.77 -21.01 25.90
N ALA A 669 -14.22 -20.71 27.08
CA ALA A 669 -14.17 -19.35 27.61
C ALA A 669 -13.35 -18.43 26.67
N THR A 670 -13.60 -17.12 26.68
CA THR A 670 -12.97 -16.16 25.77
C THR A 670 -11.43 -16.25 25.86
N ASP A 671 -10.84 -16.27 27.06
CA ASP A 671 -9.39 -16.40 27.25
C ASP A 671 -8.81 -17.70 26.67
N VAL A 672 -9.55 -18.81 26.80
CA VAL A 672 -9.14 -20.09 26.23
C VAL A 672 -9.22 -20.04 24.70
N ALA A 673 -10.24 -19.39 24.15
CA ALA A 673 -10.40 -19.23 22.71
C ALA A 673 -9.28 -18.38 22.12
N ILE A 674 -8.86 -17.29 22.80
CA ILE A 674 -7.74 -16.44 22.40
C ILE A 674 -6.44 -17.26 22.38
N LYS A 675 -6.11 -17.94 23.50
CA LYS A 675 -4.90 -18.77 23.59
C LYS A 675 -4.88 -19.90 22.56
N PHE A 676 -6.02 -20.52 22.32
CA PHE A 676 -6.15 -21.57 21.30
C PHE A 676 -5.95 -21.03 19.87
N GLY A 677 -6.58 -19.90 19.55
CA GLY A 677 -6.46 -19.25 18.24
C GLY A 677 -5.02 -18.85 17.96
N THR A 678 -4.38 -18.10 18.87
CA THR A 678 -3.00 -17.63 18.71
C THR A 678 -1.99 -18.77 18.65
N ALA A 679 -2.14 -19.80 19.49
CA ALA A 679 -1.23 -20.94 19.48
C ALA A 679 -1.27 -21.78 18.20
N HIS A 680 -2.43 -21.87 17.52
CA HIS A 680 -2.59 -22.64 16.29
C HIS A 680 -2.26 -21.86 15.03
N THR A 681 -2.52 -20.55 15.01
CA THR A 681 -2.32 -19.72 13.80
C THR A 681 -1.04 -18.89 13.85
N GLY A 682 -0.56 -18.54 15.04
CA GLY A 682 0.57 -17.60 15.19
C GLY A 682 1.81 -18.02 14.41
N GLY A 683 2.17 -19.31 14.46
CA GLY A 683 3.33 -19.80 13.70
C GLY A 683 3.16 -19.75 12.18
N ILE A 684 1.93 -19.92 11.69
CA ILE A 684 1.62 -19.85 10.25
C ILE A 684 1.61 -18.40 9.78
N ILE A 685 0.95 -17.53 10.53
CA ILE A 685 0.87 -16.09 10.23
C ILE A 685 2.26 -15.45 10.23
N SER A 686 3.10 -15.76 11.23
CA SER A 686 4.46 -15.21 11.26
C SER A 686 5.34 -15.76 10.14
N ALA A 687 5.16 -17.01 9.75
CA ALA A 687 5.87 -17.57 8.59
C ALA A 687 5.43 -16.87 7.29
N ALA A 688 4.13 -16.63 7.11
CA ALA A 688 3.56 -15.89 6.00
C ALA A 688 4.12 -14.46 5.96
N ALA A 689 4.07 -13.74 7.08
CA ALA A 689 4.60 -12.39 7.17
C ALA A 689 6.12 -12.31 6.85
N ILE A 690 6.92 -13.26 7.34
CA ILE A 690 8.36 -13.31 7.01
C ILE A 690 8.57 -13.55 5.51
N ILE A 691 7.79 -14.42 4.90
CA ILE A 691 7.86 -14.68 3.45
C ILE A 691 7.50 -13.41 2.68
N MET A 692 6.42 -12.72 3.06
CA MET A 692 6.03 -11.45 2.45
C MET A 692 7.08 -10.36 2.65
N ILE A 693 7.66 -10.23 3.85
CA ILE A 693 8.76 -9.29 4.14
C ILE A 693 9.96 -9.57 3.24
N VAL A 694 10.27 -10.83 2.95
CA VAL A 694 11.37 -11.18 2.04
C VAL A 694 11.03 -10.87 0.60
N VAL A 695 9.79 -11.11 0.16
CA VAL A 695 9.33 -10.72 -1.18
C VAL A 695 9.40 -9.20 -1.34
N CYS A 696 8.83 -8.45 -0.40
CA CYS A 696 8.88 -6.98 -0.41
C CYS A 696 10.32 -6.47 -0.29
N GLY A 697 11.15 -7.13 0.53
CA GLY A 697 12.56 -6.78 0.73
C GLY A 697 13.39 -6.86 -0.54
N ALA A 698 13.03 -7.73 -1.48
CA ALA A 698 13.68 -7.78 -2.79
C ALA A 698 13.44 -6.49 -3.60
N PHE A 699 12.25 -5.88 -3.46
CA PHE A 699 11.93 -4.57 -4.03
C PHE A 699 12.49 -3.39 -3.21
N GLY A 700 12.82 -3.59 -1.94
CA GLY A 700 13.47 -2.58 -1.10
C GLY A 700 14.88 -2.19 -1.56
N PHE A 701 15.52 -3.03 -2.37
CA PHE A 701 16.79 -2.77 -3.05
C PHE A 701 16.62 -2.31 -4.51
N SER A 702 15.43 -1.92 -4.89
CA SER A 702 15.11 -1.30 -6.18
C SER A 702 15.96 -0.04 -6.39
N ASP A 703 16.29 0.27 -7.62
CA ASP A 703 16.93 1.54 -7.97
C ASP A 703 15.88 2.67 -7.97
N ILE A 704 14.62 2.37 -8.31
CA ILE A 704 13.53 3.33 -8.35
C ILE A 704 12.94 3.58 -6.96
N VAL A 705 12.89 4.86 -6.54
CA VAL A 705 12.47 5.25 -5.18
C VAL A 705 11.01 4.89 -4.90
N MET A 706 10.11 5.00 -5.88
CA MET A 706 8.70 4.61 -5.73
C MET A 706 8.52 3.14 -5.36
N MET A 707 9.34 2.24 -5.92
CA MET A 707 9.34 0.82 -5.54
C MET A 707 9.81 0.62 -4.11
N LYS A 708 10.77 1.44 -3.65
CA LYS A 708 11.20 1.43 -2.24
C LYS A 708 10.07 1.85 -1.30
N TYR A 709 9.24 2.86 -1.66
CA TYR A 709 8.09 3.26 -0.82
C TYR A 709 7.13 2.09 -0.59
N ILE A 710 6.75 1.39 -1.66
CA ILE A 710 5.85 0.24 -1.58
C ILE A 710 6.49 -0.87 -0.73
N ALA A 711 7.76 -1.18 -0.97
CA ALA A 711 8.49 -2.23 -0.28
C ALA A 711 8.59 -1.96 1.23
N PHE A 712 9.10 -0.79 1.63
CA PHE A 712 9.27 -0.44 3.03
C PHE A 712 7.95 -0.22 3.75
N GLY A 713 6.95 0.38 3.08
CA GLY A 713 5.60 0.50 3.62
C GLY A 713 5.00 -0.86 3.97
N MET A 714 5.10 -1.83 3.07
CA MET A 714 4.64 -3.19 3.33
C MET A 714 5.47 -3.91 4.40
N ILE A 715 6.79 -3.73 4.42
CA ILE A 715 7.68 -4.33 5.44
C ILE A 715 7.30 -3.81 6.83
N PHE A 716 7.18 -2.50 7.02
CA PHE A 716 6.82 -1.90 8.30
C PHE A 716 5.42 -2.33 8.75
N ALA A 717 4.44 -2.27 7.85
CA ALA A 717 3.09 -2.70 8.14
C ALA A 717 3.02 -4.16 8.59
N LEU A 718 3.66 -5.06 7.83
CA LEU A 718 3.70 -6.49 8.16
C LEU A 718 4.45 -6.77 9.45
N LEU A 719 5.53 -6.03 9.71
CA LEU A 719 6.29 -6.15 10.94
C LEU A 719 5.44 -5.79 12.16
N PHE A 720 4.72 -4.66 12.11
CA PHE A 720 3.84 -4.26 13.21
C PHE A 720 2.66 -5.20 13.36
N ASP A 721 1.99 -5.51 12.24
CA ASP A 721 0.77 -6.31 12.26
C ASP A 721 1.04 -7.75 12.73
N ALA A 722 2.01 -8.44 12.14
CA ALA A 722 2.28 -9.84 12.46
C ALA A 722 2.95 -10.06 13.82
N THR A 723 3.62 -9.04 14.37
CA THR A 723 4.37 -9.18 15.64
C THR A 723 3.65 -8.48 16.80
N ILE A 724 3.63 -7.15 16.80
CA ILE A 724 3.19 -6.32 17.93
C ILE A 724 1.67 -6.33 18.04
N ILE A 725 0.98 -6.01 16.96
CA ILE A 725 -0.47 -5.86 16.97
C ILE A 725 -1.11 -7.22 17.23
N ARG A 726 -0.78 -8.23 16.45
CA ARG A 726 -1.49 -9.50 16.43
C ARG A 726 -1.12 -10.44 17.56
N MET A 727 0.15 -10.44 17.98
CA MET A 727 0.62 -11.34 19.03
C MET A 727 0.49 -10.76 20.43
N MET A 728 0.37 -9.42 20.57
CA MET A 728 0.34 -8.75 21.86
C MET A 728 -0.92 -7.89 22.03
N LEU A 729 -1.19 -6.93 21.12
CA LEU A 729 -2.29 -5.99 21.28
C LEU A 729 -3.66 -6.66 21.14
N VAL A 730 -3.87 -7.47 20.11
CA VAL A 730 -5.15 -8.18 19.88
C VAL A 730 -5.52 -9.08 21.07
N PRO A 731 -4.63 -9.95 21.59
CA PRO A 731 -4.91 -10.73 22.78
C PRO A 731 -5.19 -9.90 24.03
N ALA A 732 -4.45 -8.80 24.24
CA ALA A 732 -4.64 -7.92 25.38
C ALA A 732 -6.01 -7.23 25.34
N VAL A 733 -6.37 -6.60 24.24
CA VAL A 733 -7.67 -5.92 24.08
C VAL A 733 -8.84 -6.91 24.11
N MET A 734 -8.71 -8.07 23.49
CA MET A 734 -9.74 -9.11 23.57
C MET A 734 -9.92 -9.66 25.00
N HIS A 735 -8.85 -9.73 25.77
CA HIS A 735 -8.94 -10.09 27.20
C HIS A 735 -9.68 -9.01 28.01
N LEU A 736 -9.42 -7.73 27.74
CA LEU A 736 -10.13 -6.62 28.41
C LEU A 736 -11.63 -6.60 28.08
N LEU A 737 -11.99 -6.88 26.84
CA LEU A 737 -13.37 -6.89 26.38
C LEU A 737 -14.15 -8.18 26.70
N GLN A 738 -13.48 -9.27 27.08
CA GLN A 738 -14.07 -10.55 27.44
C GLN A 738 -15.23 -10.99 26.52
N ASP A 739 -16.43 -11.19 27.05
CA ASP A 739 -17.60 -11.66 26.29
C ASP A 739 -18.20 -10.59 25.38
N ASP A 740 -17.90 -9.30 25.58
CA ASP A 740 -18.35 -8.20 24.73
C ASP A 740 -17.74 -8.31 23.31
N ASN A 741 -16.59 -8.96 23.17
CA ASN A 741 -16.03 -9.27 21.84
C ASN A 741 -17.04 -9.97 20.90
N TRP A 742 -17.98 -10.70 21.44
CA TRP A 742 -18.94 -11.53 20.68
C TRP A 742 -20.30 -10.86 20.54
N TRP A 743 -20.42 -9.58 20.94
CA TRP A 743 -21.67 -8.85 20.88
C TRP A 743 -22.04 -8.47 19.44
N ALA A 744 -23.30 -8.72 19.09
CA ALA A 744 -23.92 -8.20 17.88
C ALA A 744 -25.44 -8.11 18.05
N PRO A 745 -26.10 -7.16 17.36
CA PRO A 745 -27.56 -7.08 17.29
C PRO A 745 -28.17 -8.38 16.73
N PRO A 746 -29.42 -8.70 17.09
CA PRO A 746 -30.07 -9.95 16.67
C PRO A 746 -30.14 -10.15 15.16
N TRP A 747 -30.28 -9.09 14.38
CA TRP A 747 -30.33 -9.14 12.92
C TRP A 747 -28.98 -9.54 12.29
N VAL A 748 -27.85 -9.08 12.84
CA VAL A 748 -26.50 -9.52 12.39
C VAL A 748 -26.31 -11.00 12.66
N LYS A 749 -26.72 -11.47 13.85
CA LYS A 749 -26.64 -12.91 14.19
C LYS A 749 -27.52 -13.77 13.28
N SER A 750 -28.70 -13.25 12.89
CA SER A 750 -29.61 -13.93 11.94
C SER A 750 -28.99 -14.02 10.55
N ALA A 751 -28.42 -12.92 10.05
CA ALA A 751 -27.76 -12.85 8.75
C ALA A 751 -26.51 -13.75 8.69
N ALA A 752 -25.66 -13.72 9.72
CA ALA A 752 -24.51 -14.62 9.85
C ALA A 752 -24.92 -16.09 9.91
N GLY A 753 -26.05 -16.39 10.61
CA GLY A 753 -26.64 -17.72 10.66
C GLY A 753 -27.14 -18.24 9.31
N ALA A 754 -27.68 -17.36 8.45
CA ALA A 754 -28.11 -17.70 7.09
C ALA A 754 -26.93 -18.06 6.17
N LEU A 755 -25.77 -17.45 6.40
CA LEU A 755 -24.50 -17.74 5.70
C LEU A 755 -23.77 -19.00 6.22
N GLY A 756 -24.41 -19.77 7.12
CA GLY A 756 -23.92 -21.08 7.58
C GLY A 756 -23.04 -21.05 8.85
N HIS A 757 -22.98 -19.93 9.56
CA HIS A 757 -22.42 -19.86 10.91
C HIS A 757 -23.53 -20.04 11.93
N ARG A 758 -23.74 -21.25 12.42
CA ARG A 758 -24.60 -21.54 13.57
C ARG A 758 -23.84 -21.17 14.84
N VAL A 759 -23.92 -19.90 15.23
CA VAL A 759 -23.61 -19.53 16.62
C VAL A 759 -24.63 -20.23 17.50
N SER A 760 -24.18 -21.16 18.35
CA SER A 760 -25.02 -21.92 19.28
C SER A 760 -25.92 -20.95 20.06
N ARG A 761 -27.19 -21.00 19.75
CA ARG A 761 -28.21 -20.26 20.47
C ARG A 761 -28.20 -20.75 21.91
N ASN A 762 -27.87 -19.87 22.84
CA ASN A 762 -27.98 -20.09 24.26
C ASN A 762 -29.45 -20.43 24.57
N GLN A 763 -29.74 -21.69 24.78
CA GLN A 763 -30.96 -22.11 25.43
C GLN A 763 -30.78 -21.96 26.92
N GLY A 764 -30.91 -20.74 27.39
CA GLY A 764 -31.28 -20.43 28.74
C GLY A 764 -32.69 -19.92 28.72
N GLN A 765 -33.63 -20.88 28.90
CA GLN A 765 -34.93 -20.62 29.53
C GLN A 765 -35.67 -21.96 29.60
N GLY A 766 -35.80 -22.53 30.80
CA GLY A 766 -37.03 -22.59 31.54
C GLY A 766 -38.00 -23.62 31.02
N GLN A 767 -38.04 -24.71 31.74
CA GLN A 767 -39.21 -25.54 31.86
C GLN A 767 -40.49 -24.71 31.97
N GLY A 768 -41.49 -24.95 31.13
CA GLY A 768 -42.79 -24.33 31.15
C GLY A 768 -43.74 -24.99 30.17
N GLN A 769 -44.44 -25.99 30.65
CA GLN A 769 -45.83 -26.42 30.37
C GLN A 769 -46.27 -26.52 28.89
N GLY A 770 -46.55 -27.73 28.53
CA GLY A 770 -47.38 -28.14 27.39
C GLY A 770 -48.84 -27.71 27.54
N ARG A 771 -49.43 -27.40 26.40
CA ARG A 771 -50.86 -27.60 26.13
C ARG A 771 -51.03 -27.81 24.62
N GLY A 772 -51.55 -28.96 24.31
CA GLY A 772 -51.88 -29.39 22.98
C GLY A 772 -53.07 -28.68 22.36
N ARG A 773 -53.10 -28.77 21.04
CA ARG A 773 -54.33 -28.92 20.24
C ARG A 773 -54.01 -29.67 18.96
N GLY A 774 -54.72 -30.74 18.84
CA GLY A 774 -54.62 -31.65 17.69
C GLY A 774 -55.55 -31.26 16.55
N ARG A 775 -55.28 -31.94 15.43
CA ARG A 775 -56.14 -32.37 14.31
C ARG A 775 -55.18 -33.11 13.37
N GLY A 776 -55.30 -34.33 13.06
CA GLY A 776 -56.40 -35.24 12.69
C GLY A 776 -56.14 -35.74 11.29
N GLN A 777 -55.79 -37.00 11.13
CA GLN A 777 -56.34 -37.94 10.13
C GLN A 777 -55.36 -39.10 9.88
N SER A 778 -55.74 -40.23 10.38
CA SER A 778 -56.23 -41.47 9.74
C SER A 778 -55.18 -42.35 9.05
N GLY A 779 -55.06 -43.52 9.58
CA GLY A 779 -54.42 -44.66 8.92
C GLY A 779 -54.08 -45.80 9.87
N ARG A 780 -55.03 -46.78 10.01
CA ARG A 780 -55.02 -47.96 10.86
C ARG A 780 -54.07 -49.04 10.37
N PRO A 781 -54.04 -50.25 11.04
CA PRO A 781 -53.03 -50.67 12.02
C PRO A 781 -52.49 -52.10 11.71
N LYS A 782 -51.49 -52.61 12.44
CA LYS A 782 -51.33 -54.03 12.76
C LYS A 782 -50.55 -54.33 14.05
N ARG A 783 -51.33 -54.88 14.97
CA ARG A 783 -51.19 -55.98 16.00
C ARG A 783 -49.87 -56.24 16.69
N ALA A 784 -50.00 -56.13 18.00
CA ALA A 784 -49.21 -56.65 19.12
C ALA A 784 -49.20 -58.22 19.21
N PRO A 785 -48.38 -58.83 20.11
CA PRO A 785 -48.97 -59.26 21.35
C PRO A 785 -48.14 -59.09 22.62
N ARG A 786 -48.91 -59.07 23.70
CA ARG A 786 -48.66 -59.09 25.16
C ARG A 786 -48.43 -60.54 25.67
N PRO A 787 -48.39 -60.87 27.03
CA PRO A 787 -47.76 -60.18 28.22
C PRO A 787 -47.26 -61.19 29.27
N GLN A 788 -46.94 -60.68 30.51
CA GLN A 788 -47.07 -61.22 31.89
C GLN A 788 -45.90 -61.95 32.55
N PRO A 789 -45.81 -62.09 33.92
CA PRO A 789 -46.31 -61.22 35.02
C PRO A 789 -45.29 -61.03 36.23
N GLN A 790 -45.66 -60.17 37.16
CA GLN A 790 -45.16 -60.03 38.55
C GLN A 790 -45.50 -61.16 39.47
N PRO A 791 -45.17 -61.38 40.76
CA PRO A 791 -44.98 -60.45 41.93
C PRO A 791 -43.99 -60.94 43.03
N PRO A 792 -44.07 -60.71 44.39
CA PRO A 792 -44.43 -59.50 45.17
C PRO A 792 -43.53 -59.16 46.44
N ARG A 793 -43.81 -58.01 47.07
CA ARG A 793 -43.87 -57.65 48.49
C ARG A 793 -42.84 -58.08 49.56
N ALA A 794 -42.37 -57.04 50.38
CA ALA A 794 -42.59 -56.87 51.85
C ALA A 794 -41.67 -55.71 52.33
N ALA A 795 -42.21 -54.71 52.94
CA ALA A 795 -42.67 -54.35 54.26
C ALA A 795 -41.73 -53.55 55.10
N GLN A 796 -42.12 -52.41 55.51
CA GLN A 796 -41.78 -51.36 56.46
C GLN A 796 -41.16 -51.78 57.76
N PRO A 797 -40.61 -50.98 58.78
CA PRO A 797 -41.31 -49.82 59.37
C PRO A 797 -40.50 -48.61 59.81
N ARG A 798 -41.10 -47.50 59.87
CA ARG A 798 -41.36 -46.38 60.81
C ARG A 798 -40.35 -45.95 61.89
N GLN A 799 -39.91 -44.64 61.87
CA GLN A 799 -40.01 -43.49 62.75
C GLN A 799 -39.30 -43.57 64.17
N PRO A 800 -38.95 -42.47 64.94
CA PRO A 800 -39.57 -41.14 64.99
C PRO A 800 -38.68 -39.88 65.19
N ALA A 801 -39.14 -38.76 64.88
CA ALA A 801 -39.45 -37.45 65.44
C ALA A 801 -38.50 -36.68 66.40
N ARG A 802 -38.18 -35.42 65.97
CA ARG A 802 -38.26 -34.11 66.65
C ARG A 802 -37.40 -33.78 67.91
N PRO A 803 -37.17 -32.51 68.35
CA PRO A 803 -37.58 -31.22 67.86
C PRO A 803 -36.59 -30.01 67.96
N VAL A 804 -36.79 -28.96 67.25
CA VAL A 804 -36.99 -27.51 67.57
C VAL A 804 -35.97 -26.78 68.46
N ARG A 805 -35.48 -25.67 67.97
CA ARG A 805 -35.63 -24.30 68.53
C ARG A 805 -34.91 -23.22 67.67
N ARG A 806 -35.72 -22.23 67.28
CA ARG A 806 -35.35 -20.85 67.09
C ARG A 806 -35.47 -20.14 68.48
N PRO A 807 -34.88 -18.96 68.70
CA PRO A 807 -35.48 -17.70 68.39
C PRO A 807 -34.46 -16.55 68.05
N ARG A 808 -34.85 -15.63 67.21
CA ARG A 808 -35.24 -14.21 67.43
C ARG A 808 -34.17 -13.29 67.98
N THR A 809 -33.87 -12.19 67.43
CA THR A 809 -34.41 -10.88 67.01
C THR A 809 -33.36 -9.85 67.37
N ASN A 810 -33.10 -8.86 66.65
CA ASN A 810 -33.65 -7.50 66.68
C ASN A 810 -32.94 -6.57 65.70
N ILE A 811 -33.77 -5.90 64.97
CA ILE A 811 -33.56 -4.60 64.28
C ILE A 811 -33.74 -3.53 65.33
N PRO A 812 -33.11 -2.31 65.27
CA PRO A 812 -33.85 -1.25 64.63
C PRO A 812 -33.00 -0.24 63.84
N GLU A 813 -33.52 0.19 62.76
CA GLU A 813 -33.50 1.58 62.29
C GLU A 813 -34.36 2.47 63.26
N PRO A 814 -34.40 3.82 63.20
CA PRO A 814 -34.28 4.74 62.13
C PRO A 814 -33.70 6.14 62.45
N ASP A 815 -33.85 7.01 61.46
CA ASP A 815 -34.01 8.48 61.45
C ASP A 815 -32.78 9.37 61.36
N SER A 816 -32.77 10.05 60.25
CA SER A 816 -33.38 11.24 59.72
C SER A 816 -32.63 12.53 60.05
N ARG A 817 -32.50 13.26 58.95
CA ARG A 817 -32.52 14.72 58.84
C ARG A 817 -31.36 15.57 59.32
N ALA A 818 -30.87 16.33 58.41
CA ALA A 818 -31.11 17.73 58.05
C ALA A 818 -29.76 18.34 57.61
N SER A 819 -29.68 18.69 56.42
CA SER A 819 -29.80 20.07 55.85
C SER A 819 -28.85 21.09 56.46
N VAL A 820 -28.36 21.84 55.50
CA VAL A 820 -28.13 23.31 55.52
C VAL A 820 -26.67 23.77 55.50
N ARG A 821 -26.31 24.24 54.36
CA ARG A 821 -25.91 25.59 53.93
C ARG A 821 -24.57 26.16 54.38
N MET A 822 -24.04 26.76 53.36
CA MET A 822 -23.35 28.06 53.27
C MET A 822 -21.99 28.17 53.98
N GLU A 823 -21.12 28.79 53.45
CA GLU A 823 -20.84 29.98 52.64
C GLU A 823 -19.41 30.41 52.93
N GLN A 824 -18.76 30.81 51.84
CA GLN A 824 -17.89 31.97 51.79
C GLN A 824 -16.84 32.20 52.89
N ASP A 825 -15.64 32.36 52.59
CA ASP A 825 -15.00 33.62 52.22
C ASP A 825 -13.48 33.55 52.31
N ARG A 826 -12.85 34.13 51.30
CA ARG A 826 -11.80 35.13 51.28
C ARG A 826 -10.49 34.91 52.04
N ALA A 827 -9.56 34.99 51.21
CA ALA A 827 -8.63 36.09 51.06
C ALA A 827 -7.24 35.95 51.68
N SER A 828 -6.33 36.25 50.85
CA SER A 828 -5.17 37.12 50.94
C SER A 828 -3.90 36.60 51.53
N SER A 829 -2.97 36.79 50.73
CA SER A 829 -1.78 37.61 50.77
C SER A 829 -0.45 36.91 50.84
N SER A 830 0.26 37.16 49.81
CA SER A 830 1.54 37.86 49.72
C SER A 830 2.77 37.19 50.28
N LYS A 831 3.74 37.00 49.44
CA LYS A 831 5.03 37.72 49.36
C LYS A 831 6.09 36.89 48.62
N GLN A 832 6.53 37.44 47.53
CA GLN A 832 7.94 37.31 47.10
C GLN A 832 8.88 37.94 48.13
N PRO A 833 10.22 37.77 48.18
CA PRO A 833 11.06 38.05 47.02
C PRO A 833 12.42 37.23 46.91
N SER A 834 12.96 37.33 45.75
CA SER A 834 14.31 37.73 45.31
C SER A 834 15.51 36.81 45.45
N ASN A 835 16.24 36.82 44.31
CA ASN A 835 17.68 36.90 44.09
C ASN A 835 18.51 35.58 44.19
N GLN A 836 19.33 35.21 43.26
CA GLN A 836 20.41 35.90 42.52
C GLN A 836 21.08 34.92 41.57
N HIS A 837 21.46 35.38 40.41
CA HIS A 837 22.49 34.84 39.51
C HIS A 837 23.89 34.76 40.19
N PRO A 838 24.93 34.04 39.63
CA PRO A 838 25.55 34.50 38.38
C PRO A 838 26.15 33.43 37.43
N ARG A 839 26.14 33.79 36.17
CA ARG A 839 27.17 33.78 35.09
C ARG A 839 28.29 32.72 35.11
N ARG A 840 28.48 32.05 33.97
CA ARG A 840 29.76 32.17 33.21
C ARG A 840 29.53 31.93 31.72
N GLU A 841 29.94 32.88 30.95
CA GLU A 841 30.21 32.95 29.54
C GLU A 841 31.46 32.17 29.16
N GLU A 842 31.48 31.56 28.00
CA GLU A 842 32.68 31.46 27.17
C GLU A 842 32.30 31.62 25.70
N THR A 843 32.76 32.74 25.20
CA THR A 843 32.74 33.27 23.86
C THR A 843 33.88 32.67 23.05
N ILE A 844 33.64 32.30 21.79
CA ILE A 844 34.67 32.29 20.76
C ILE A 844 34.14 33.06 19.55
N GLU A 845 34.76 34.21 19.31
CA GLU A 845 34.67 35.03 18.11
C GLU A 845 35.38 34.37 16.94
N LEU A 846 34.87 34.57 15.74
CA LEU A 846 35.69 34.77 14.55
C LEU A 846 34.93 35.56 13.47
N ALA A 847 35.28 36.79 13.41
CA ALA A 847 35.63 37.67 12.28
C ALA A 847 34.65 37.84 11.13
N THR A 848 33.96 38.94 11.19
CA THR A 848 33.32 39.68 10.10
C THR A 848 34.30 40.48 9.31
N GLY A 849 34.25 40.38 7.97
CA GLY A 849 34.90 41.32 7.04
C GLY A 849 33.85 42.07 6.24
N ASN A 850 33.67 43.34 6.60
CA ASN A 850 32.89 44.33 5.86
C ASN A 850 33.64 44.82 4.62
N LEU A 851 32.95 44.97 3.48
CA LEU A 851 33.27 45.97 2.47
C LEU A 851 31.98 46.57 1.88
N PRO A 852 31.97 47.84 1.53
CA PRO A 852 30.77 48.65 1.38
C PRO A 852 30.25 48.77 -0.06
N PRO A 853 29.03 49.33 -0.27
CA PRO A 853 28.39 49.39 -1.57
C PRO A 853 28.88 50.55 -2.43
N GLN A 854 29.19 50.31 -3.67
CA GLN A 854 29.42 51.33 -4.68
C GLN A 854 28.15 51.66 -5.45
N ARG A 855 27.77 52.92 -5.36
CA ARG A 855 26.82 53.61 -6.25
C ARG A 855 27.47 53.79 -7.64
N PHE A 856 26.74 53.50 -8.70
CA PHE A 856 27.01 54.03 -10.03
C PHE A 856 25.82 54.79 -10.58
N ASN A 857 26.16 55.96 -11.10
CA ASN A 857 25.34 57.03 -11.61
C ASN A 857 24.75 56.68 -12.99
N LYS A 858 23.58 57.23 -13.21
CA LYS A 858 22.97 57.48 -14.56
C LYS A 858 23.79 58.55 -15.34
N PRO A 859 23.75 58.53 -16.64
CA PRO A 859 23.67 59.75 -17.42
C PRO A 859 22.36 59.89 -18.22
N ARG A 860 21.85 61.11 -18.17
CA ARG A 860 20.80 61.67 -19.01
C ARG A 860 21.33 61.91 -20.46
N THR A 861 20.42 61.80 -21.45
CA THR A 861 20.24 62.82 -22.53
C THR A 861 19.10 62.33 -23.43
N THR A 862 18.06 63.16 -23.50
CA THR A 862 17.55 64.11 -24.50
C THR A 862 16.75 63.51 -25.65
N SER A 863 15.48 63.93 -25.66
CA SER A 863 14.51 63.88 -26.78
C SER A 863 14.94 64.71 -27.98
N PRO A 864 14.35 64.46 -29.17
CA PRO A 864 13.26 65.34 -29.54
C PRO A 864 12.08 64.71 -30.26
N SER A 865 10.95 65.35 -30.03
CA SER A 865 9.66 65.31 -30.63
C SER A 865 9.62 65.39 -32.18
N THR A 866 8.68 64.67 -32.79
CA THR A 866 7.91 65.14 -33.96
C THR A 866 6.52 64.53 -34.00
N HIS A 867 5.54 65.41 -33.90
CA HIS A 867 4.14 65.22 -34.20
C HIS A 867 3.90 64.84 -35.65
N ARG A 868 3.00 63.90 -35.93
CA ARG A 868 2.10 63.91 -37.08
C ARG A 868 0.76 63.29 -36.77
N HIS A 869 -0.27 64.11 -36.89
CA HIS A 869 -1.70 63.78 -36.98
C HIS A 869 -1.98 62.79 -38.08
N PHE A 870 -2.84 61.84 -37.85
CA PHE A 870 -3.74 61.32 -38.85
C PHE A 870 -5.12 60.97 -38.22
N SER A 871 -6.18 61.52 -38.83
CA SER A 871 -7.59 61.33 -38.51
C SER A 871 -8.15 59.97 -39.06
N PRO A 872 -9.32 59.55 -38.60
CA PRO A 872 -9.78 58.16 -38.79
C PRO A 872 -10.57 57.97 -40.07
N THR A 873 -10.42 56.84 -40.73
CA THR A 873 -11.39 56.31 -41.70
C THR A 873 -11.69 54.85 -41.36
N THR A 874 -12.93 54.63 -41.18
CA THR A 874 -13.67 53.40 -41.04
C THR A 874 -13.31 52.32 -42.08
N GLY A 875 -13.00 51.08 -41.57
CA GLY A 875 -12.91 49.90 -42.42
C GLY A 875 -12.60 48.67 -41.56
N ARG A 876 -13.64 47.93 -41.22
CA ARG A 876 -13.56 46.63 -40.58
C ARG A 876 -12.68 45.68 -41.39
N ASN A 877 -11.53 45.37 -40.90
CA ASN A 877 -10.76 44.14 -41.08
C ASN A 877 -9.73 44.08 -39.96
N THR A 878 -10.11 43.55 -38.83
CA THR A 878 -9.21 43.28 -37.69
C THR A 878 -8.31 42.12 -38.07
N LYS A 879 -7.15 42.43 -38.69
CA LYS A 879 -6.00 41.54 -38.59
C LYS A 879 -5.50 41.64 -37.14
N GLN A 880 -5.68 40.60 -36.38
CA GLN A 880 -5.06 40.46 -35.08
C GLN A 880 -3.54 40.63 -35.24
N VAL A 881 -2.97 41.56 -34.51
CA VAL A 881 -1.51 41.74 -34.47
C VAL A 881 -0.94 40.62 -33.60
N PRO A 882 0.13 39.93 -34.01
CA PRO A 882 0.78 38.94 -33.19
C PRO A 882 1.12 39.51 -31.82
N PHE A 883 0.85 38.76 -30.77
CA PHE A 883 1.06 39.16 -29.37
C PHE A 883 2.52 39.59 -29.08
N THR A 884 3.49 38.96 -29.76
CA THR A 884 4.90 39.37 -29.76
C THR A 884 5.15 40.82 -30.19
N GLU A 885 4.30 41.38 -31.07
CA GLU A 885 4.38 42.78 -31.49
C GLU A 885 3.68 43.71 -30.49
N LEU A 886 2.70 43.24 -29.78
CA LEU A 886 2.01 43.87 -28.66
C LEU A 886 2.92 43.99 -27.42
N LEU A 887 3.66 42.94 -27.08
CA LEU A 887 4.67 42.94 -26.00
C LEU A 887 5.79 43.93 -26.25
N LYS A 888 6.29 44.02 -27.48
CA LYS A 888 7.30 45.06 -27.88
C LYS A 888 6.78 46.47 -27.71
N ARG A 889 5.49 46.73 -27.82
CA ARG A 889 4.88 48.05 -27.56
C ARG A 889 4.82 48.34 -26.06
N LEU A 890 4.49 47.34 -25.24
CA LEU A 890 4.49 47.49 -23.77
C LEU A 890 5.90 47.72 -23.20
N GLU A 891 6.91 47.05 -23.74
CA GLU A 891 8.32 47.25 -23.34
C GLU A 891 8.91 48.58 -23.83
N SER A 892 8.26 49.25 -24.77
CA SER A 892 8.69 50.56 -25.26
C SER A 892 8.00 51.76 -24.58
N GLU A 893 7.01 51.53 -23.70
CA GLU A 893 6.30 52.54 -22.90
C GLU A 893 6.79 52.65 -21.46
N ASP A 894 7.62 51.66 -20.94
CA ASP A 894 8.39 51.78 -19.71
C ASP A 894 9.83 52.28 -19.99
#